data_be99a64a6da26d64c5203fcf4e21c532
#
_entry.id   be99a64a6da26d64c5203fcf4e21c532
#
_cell.length_a   1.000
_cell.length_b   1.000
_cell.length_c   1.000
_cell.angle_alpha   90.00
_cell.angle_beta   90.00
_cell.angle_gamma   90.00
#
_symmetry.space_group_name_H-M   'P 1'
#
loop_
_entity.id
_entity.type
_entity.pdbx_description
1 polymer ?
#
loop_
_entity_poly.entity_id
_entity_poly.type
_entity_poly.pdbx_seq_one_letter_code
_entity_poly.pdbx_strand_id
1 'polypeptide(L)'
;SQKTKTITGTIVDSSGEPVIGASIVVKGTTNGTITDVDGNYSLSNVPENSTVSISYIGYQPLSYPASSKELSRVILKEDAEMLDEVIVVGYGTTKKANLSGAVDQISSKEIEHRVSGNAGQVLQGMIPNLNVSFSDGSINSKASFDVRGVGSINGGSPLVLIDGVEGDMNYINPKDIESISVLKDASSAAIYGARAAFGVVLITTKNPNAGKIQVNYSNHFGWSNPTINTDNFITDGLEWARLSDKLSLLENTSTYLGYTEEDYAYMEARKKDPSLPSTLIKTVDGVERYVHYGNTDWWHYIFQDNQPSMEHNLNISGGSEKVRFYLSGRFYSREGIYRINPDKLKSYTLRSKIDFQLTSAIKITNSTNIYFSDYDYPATNNRNVGGSDNSEDWRKYTFHASPVFHPRNPDGTILINGAYTPGRDIADGTFADLTYGKSKGVDQEHDVSNTISLQVTPIKDVILNADYSFRKGSPVSKLLLVSTPHTNQPNGEGTSRYMPNKSLYKEMHWSTLYQAFNAFGTYSHLFAKKHDLKAMIGFNQEWRHWERTVSRRSSPASEELGSFNLATGENVQVQGNADEWAIRAAFYRLNYDYLGRYLLEFNGRFDLSSKFPHDNRLGIFPSGSFAWRVSEEPFFKPLKSAIDNLKLRVSYGTLGNQNVGPYDYIAKMKVTQGDYLVDGSYLSYLTAPDAISSNFTVITAVSYTHLRAHA
;
A
#
# COMPACT_ATOMS: atom_id res chain seq x y z
N SER A 1 -4.74 -4.41 57.32
CA SER A 1 -5.57 -3.83 56.26
C SER A 1 -5.08 -2.41 56.01
N GLN A 2 -4.68 -2.10 54.77
CA GLN A 2 -4.38 -0.73 54.37
C GLN A 2 -5.66 0.11 54.50
N LYS A 3 -5.57 1.25 55.17
CA LYS A 3 -6.68 2.20 55.26
C LYS A 3 -6.95 2.74 53.86
N THR A 4 -8.17 2.55 53.36
CA THR A 4 -8.64 3.10 52.12
C THR A 4 -9.65 4.21 52.37
N LYS A 5 -9.74 5.17 51.46
CA LYS A 5 -10.71 6.28 51.50
C LYS A 5 -11.38 6.48 50.13
N THR A 6 -12.48 7.20 50.15
CA THR A 6 -13.12 7.69 48.93
C THR A 6 -12.64 9.11 48.65
N ILE A 7 -12.24 9.39 47.44
CA ILE A 7 -11.84 10.73 46.97
C ILE A 7 -12.92 11.26 46.02
N THR A 8 -13.39 12.46 46.30
CA THR A 8 -14.35 13.16 45.45
C THR A 8 -13.80 14.51 45.05
N GLY A 9 -14.14 14.97 43.87
CA GLY A 9 -13.71 16.29 43.39
C GLY A 9 -14.33 16.65 42.07
N THR A 10 -13.95 17.83 41.56
CA THR A 10 -14.39 18.35 40.26
C THR A 10 -13.18 18.63 39.38
N ILE A 11 -13.26 18.26 38.12
CA ILE A 11 -12.22 18.54 37.13
C ILE A 11 -12.75 19.61 36.15
N VAL A 12 -12.02 20.69 36.03
CA VAL A 12 -12.32 21.80 35.11
C VAL A 12 -11.11 22.14 34.26
N ASP A 13 -11.33 22.80 33.15
CA ASP A 13 -10.25 23.36 32.35
C ASP A 13 -9.77 24.72 32.88
N SER A 14 -8.83 25.37 32.17
CA SER A 14 -8.27 26.67 32.52
C SER A 14 -9.28 27.82 32.41
N SER A 15 -10.39 27.65 31.70
CA SER A 15 -11.50 28.61 31.61
C SER A 15 -12.56 28.41 32.71
N GLY A 16 -12.47 27.30 33.44
CA GLY A 16 -13.39 26.91 34.49
C GLY A 16 -14.57 26.05 34.03
N GLU A 17 -14.58 25.65 32.74
CA GLU A 17 -15.57 24.71 32.18
C GLU A 17 -15.34 23.30 32.67
N PRO A 18 -16.41 22.49 32.94
CA PRO A 18 -16.26 21.10 33.38
C PRO A 18 -15.68 20.21 32.29
N VAL A 19 -14.68 19.38 32.63
CA VAL A 19 -14.09 18.39 31.74
C VAL A 19 -14.83 17.06 31.90
N ILE A 20 -15.65 16.70 30.92
CA ILE A 20 -16.51 15.51 30.91
C ILE A 20 -15.71 14.31 30.43
N GLY A 21 -15.77 13.18 31.14
CA GLY A 21 -15.11 11.94 30.74
C GLY A 21 -13.61 11.89 31.04
N ALA A 22 -13.07 12.82 31.83
CA ALA A 22 -11.69 12.73 32.30
C ALA A 22 -11.47 11.46 33.12
N SER A 23 -10.37 10.75 32.87
CA SER A 23 -10.01 9.51 33.56
C SER A 23 -9.24 9.79 34.83
N ILE A 24 -9.67 9.21 35.95
CA ILE A 24 -9.04 9.28 37.27
C ILE A 24 -8.70 7.85 37.71
N VAL A 25 -7.40 7.52 37.86
CA VAL A 25 -6.93 6.16 38.16
C VAL A 25 -5.92 6.16 39.28
N VAL A 26 -6.01 5.21 40.17
CA VAL A 26 -4.94 4.94 41.18
C VAL A 26 -3.76 4.31 40.44
N LYS A 27 -2.62 5.03 40.41
CA LYS A 27 -1.44 4.61 39.66
C LYS A 27 -0.95 3.22 40.01
N GLY A 28 -0.79 2.37 38.98
CA GLY A 28 -0.36 0.98 39.17
C GLY A 28 -1.48 -0.01 39.53
N THR A 29 -2.74 0.39 39.44
CA THR A 29 -3.91 -0.47 39.69
C THR A 29 -4.96 -0.31 38.60
N THR A 30 -5.99 -1.16 38.60
CA THR A 30 -7.17 -1.04 37.77
C THR A 30 -8.30 -0.22 38.42
N ASN A 31 -8.06 0.35 39.61
CA ASN A 31 -9.05 1.14 40.33
C ASN A 31 -9.12 2.56 39.71
N GLY A 32 -10.20 2.87 39.02
CA GLY A 32 -10.39 4.14 38.35
C GLY A 32 -11.87 4.52 38.19
N THR A 33 -12.11 5.78 37.83
CA THR A 33 -13.42 6.34 37.52
C THR A 33 -13.26 7.41 36.41
N ILE A 34 -14.38 7.94 35.91
CA ILE A 34 -14.42 9.06 34.98
C ILE A 34 -15.29 10.17 35.54
N THR A 35 -15.08 11.41 35.07
CA THR A 35 -15.94 12.56 35.41
C THR A 35 -17.30 12.49 34.73
N ASP A 36 -18.32 12.96 35.42
CA ASP A 36 -19.69 13.14 34.92
C ASP A 36 -19.84 14.43 34.05
N VAL A 37 -21.07 14.73 33.64
CA VAL A 37 -21.41 15.90 32.79
C VAL A 37 -21.10 17.25 33.44
N ASP A 38 -21.00 17.32 34.78
CA ASP A 38 -20.65 18.51 35.56
C ASP A 38 -19.15 18.52 35.96
N GLY A 39 -18.36 17.56 35.43
CA GLY A 39 -16.94 17.40 35.73
C GLY A 39 -16.66 16.75 37.10
N ASN A 40 -17.67 16.25 37.82
CA ASN A 40 -17.49 15.66 39.14
C ASN A 40 -17.07 14.21 39.04
N TYR A 41 -16.29 13.75 40.02
CA TYR A 41 -15.89 12.35 40.13
C TYR A 41 -15.93 11.85 41.57
N SER A 42 -16.09 10.52 41.71
CA SER A 42 -15.96 9.80 42.99
C SER A 42 -15.16 8.53 42.76
N LEU A 43 -14.02 8.39 43.44
CA LEU A 43 -13.14 7.22 43.37
C LEU A 43 -13.04 6.57 44.72
N SER A 44 -13.63 5.38 44.85
CA SER A 44 -13.68 4.61 46.10
C SER A 44 -12.45 3.71 46.26
N ASN A 45 -12.21 3.24 47.49
CA ASN A 45 -11.14 2.26 47.82
C ASN A 45 -9.73 2.73 47.46
N VAL A 46 -9.42 4.01 47.61
CA VAL A 46 -8.09 4.57 47.33
C VAL A 46 -7.19 4.41 48.55
N PRO A 47 -6.04 3.68 48.47
CA PRO A 47 -5.09 3.58 49.57
C PRO A 47 -4.50 4.97 49.92
N GLU A 48 -4.36 5.28 51.19
CA GLU A 48 -3.91 6.60 51.66
C GLU A 48 -2.52 7.01 51.14
N ASN A 49 -1.64 6.06 50.90
CA ASN A 49 -0.27 6.29 50.42
C ASN A 49 -0.13 6.12 48.90
N SER A 50 -1.23 6.10 48.13
CA SER A 50 -1.20 5.95 46.69
C SER A 50 -1.13 7.32 45.94
N THR A 51 -0.81 7.26 44.67
CA THR A 51 -0.85 8.41 43.74
C THR A 51 -2.04 8.23 42.83
N VAL A 52 -2.83 9.28 42.67
CA VAL A 52 -3.95 9.35 41.74
C VAL A 52 -3.48 10.09 40.48
N SER A 53 -3.63 9.46 39.32
CA SER A 53 -3.35 10.04 38.01
C SER A 53 -4.64 10.47 37.35
N ILE A 54 -4.65 11.67 36.80
CA ILE A 54 -5.78 12.30 36.11
C ILE A 54 -5.33 12.60 34.69
N SER A 55 -6.09 12.15 33.70
CA SER A 55 -5.78 12.36 32.29
C SER A 55 -7.04 12.58 31.46
N TYR A 56 -6.93 13.42 30.45
CA TYR A 56 -7.96 13.63 29.45
C TYR A 56 -7.31 13.98 28.10
N ILE A 57 -7.95 13.60 27.00
CA ILE A 57 -7.42 13.86 25.65
C ILE A 57 -7.35 15.36 25.42
N GLY A 58 -6.17 15.86 25.02
CA GLY A 58 -5.92 17.28 24.79
C GLY A 58 -5.49 18.09 26.03
N TYR A 59 -5.28 17.42 27.17
CA TYR A 59 -4.85 18.06 28.42
C TYR A 59 -3.61 17.38 29.01
N GLN A 60 -2.77 18.15 29.71
CA GLN A 60 -1.60 17.64 30.41
C GLN A 60 -2.01 16.70 31.55
N PRO A 61 -1.49 15.46 31.60
CA PRO A 61 -1.80 14.54 32.66
C PRO A 61 -1.22 15.05 33.99
N LEU A 62 -2.02 14.99 35.05
CA LEU A 62 -1.63 15.38 36.38
C LEU A 62 -1.58 14.17 37.31
N SER A 63 -0.70 14.21 38.30
CA SER A 63 -0.62 13.15 39.33
C SER A 63 -0.46 13.79 40.69
N TYR A 64 -1.33 13.40 41.63
CA TYR A 64 -1.35 13.90 43.00
C TYR A 64 -1.32 12.76 43.99
N PRO A 65 -0.65 12.92 45.16
CA PRO A 65 -0.84 11.98 46.28
C PRO A 65 -2.31 11.90 46.65
N ALA A 66 -2.79 10.72 47.04
CA ALA A 66 -4.19 10.53 47.42
C ALA A 66 -4.62 11.42 48.59
N SER A 67 -3.67 11.92 49.39
CA SER A 67 -3.89 12.85 50.50
C SER A 67 -3.98 14.32 50.09
N SER A 68 -3.72 14.67 48.82
CA SER A 68 -3.69 16.06 48.37
C SER A 68 -5.08 16.72 48.37
N LYS A 69 -5.14 17.94 48.89
CA LYS A 69 -6.35 18.78 48.81
C LYS A 69 -6.67 19.23 47.37
N GLU A 70 -5.69 19.22 46.48
CA GLU A 70 -5.84 19.61 45.09
C GLU A 70 -6.80 18.68 44.33
N LEU A 71 -6.98 17.45 44.80
CA LEU A 71 -7.94 16.50 44.23
C LEU A 71 -9.40 16.93 44.35
N SER A 72 -9.73 17.87 45.28
CA SER A 72 -11.09 18.41 45.42
C SER A 72 -11.51 19.29 44.24
N ARG A 73 -10.55 19.99 43.61
CA ARG A 73 -10.74 20.76 42.39
C ARG A 73 -9.47 20.75 41.55
N VAL A 74 -9.49 20.01 40.49
CA VAL A 74 -8.36 19.89 39.56
C VAL A 74 -8.59 20.77 38.36
N ILE A 75 -7.60 21.60 38.05
CA ILE A 75 -7.61 22.38 36.81
C ILE A 75 -6.67 21.73 35.83
N LEU A 76 -7.22 21.14 34.76
CA LEU A 76 -6.45 20.63 33.66
C LEU A 76 -6.03 21.76 32.74
N LYS A 77 -4.75 21.80 32.43
CA LYS A 77 -4.21 22.73 31.43
C LYS A 77 -4.20 22.02 30.10
N GLU A 78 -4.66 22.73 29.08
CA GLU A 78 -4.54 22.23 27.71
C GLU A 78 -3.10 21.83 27.42
N ASP A 79 -2.95 20.71 26.74
CA ASP A 79 -1.63 20.22 26.36
C ASP A 79 -1.06 21.08 25.23
N ALA A 80 -0.29 22.08 25.60
CA ALA A 80 0.43 22.93 24.65
C ALA A 80 1.50 22.14 23.85
N GLU A 81 1.70 20.83 24.12
CA GLU A 81 2.61 19.99 23.37
C GLU A 81 2.21 19.83 21.89
N MET A 82 0.98 20.08 21.49
CA MET A 82 0.62 20.17 20.06
C MET A 82 1.44 21.24 19.30
N LEU A 83 2.03 22.22 20.00
CA LEU A 83 2.93 23.23 19.40
C LEU A 83 4.39 22.79 19.37
N ASP A 84 4.77 21.79 20.16
CA ASP A 84 6.12 21.22 20.22
C ASP A 84 6.30 19.93 19.41
N GLU A 85 5.26 19.50 18.67
CA GLU A 85 5.33 18.36 17.78
C GLU A 85 6.46 18.55 16.76
N VAL A 86 7.43 17.65 16.78
CA VAL A 86 8.58 17.67 15.89
C VAL A 86 8.27 16.85 14.65
N ILE A 87 8.39 17.47 13.49
CA ILE A 87 8.18 16.84 12.18
C ILE A 87 9.51 16.57 11.50
N VAL A 88 9.62 15.38 10.91
CA VAL A 88 10.75 15.05 10.02
C VAL A 88 10.48 15.70 8.67
N VAL A 89 11.40 16.55 8.22
CA VAL A 89 11.35 17.25 6.94
C VAL A 89 12.68 17.15 6.24
N GLY A 90 12.74 16.35 5.20
CA GLY A 90 13.99 16.11 4.49
C GLY A 90 15.02 15.41 5.39
N TYR A 91 16.23 15.88 5.36
CA TYR A 91 17.36 15.35 6.15
C TYR A 91 17.43 15.92 7.58
N GLY A 92 16.32 16.45 8.10
CA GLY A 92 16.31 17.06 9.43
C GLY A 92 14.93 17.06 10.07
N THR A 93 14.89 17.57 11.29
CA THR A 93 13.67 17.75 12.07
C THR A 93 13.39 19.21 12.34
N THR A 94 12.11 19.59 12.38
CA THR A 94 11.66 20.93 12.75
C THR A 94 10.39 20.87 13.56
N LYS A 95 10.13 21.88 14.40
CA LYS A 95 8.84 21.98 15.10
C LYS A 95 7.73 22.27 14.10
N LYS A 96 6.56 21.64 14.28
CA LYS A 96 5.37 21.85 13.42
C LYS A 96 4.99 23.32 13.32
N ALA A 97 5.09 24.05 14.42
CA ALA A 97 4.85 25.49 14.48
C ALA A 97 5.78 26.29 13.54
N ASN A 98 7.00 25.83 13.31
CA ASN A 98 8.04 26.52 12.54
C ASN A 98 8.11 26.06 11.07
N LEU A 99 7.18 25.21 10.63
CA LEU A 99 7.10 24.82 9.22
C LEU A 99 6.65 25.99 8.36
N SER A 100 7.40 26.27 7.31
CA SER A 100 7.07 27.25 6.26
C SER A 100 6.44 26.62 5.02
N GLY A 101 6.68 25.31 4.79
CA GLY A 101 6.09 24.52 3.70
C GLY A 101 4.76 23.82 4.07
N ALA A 102 4.07 23.26 3.06
CA ALA A 102 2.84 22.47 3.25
C ALA A 102 3.19 21.01 3.55
N VAL A 103 3.16 20.66 4.82
CA VAL A 103 3.41 19.29 5.32
C VAL A 103 2.25 18.86 6.18
N ASP A 104 1.68 17.68 5.90
CA ASP A 104 0.74 17.03 6.80
C ASP A 104 1.43 15.83 7.43
N GLN A 105 1.12 15.58 8.70
CA GLN A 105 1.67 14.45 9.45
C GLN A 105 0.57 13.72 10.19
N ILE A 106 0.70 12.41 10.26
CA ILE A 106 -0.05 11.54 11.16
C ILE A 106 0.93 10.81 12.08
N SER A 107 0.51 10.58 13.30
CA SER A 107 1.30 9.92 14.35
C SER A 107 0.94 8.44 14.49
N SER A 108 1.77 7.69 15.19
CA SER A 108 1.50 6.29 15.55
C SER A 108 0.17 6.11 16.29
N LYS A 109 -0.25 7.07 17.13
CA LYS A 109 -1.52 7.03 17.87
C LYS A 109 -2.74 6.93 16.95
N GLU A 110 -2.72 7.61 15.81
CA GLU A 110 -3.80 7.58 14.82
C GLU A 110 -3.78 6.28 13.99
N ILE A 111 -2.60 5.68 13.84
CA ILE A 111 -2.37 4.46 13.08
C ILE A 111 -2.72 3.20 13.88
N GLU A 112 -2.40 3.16 15.18
CA GLU A 112 -2.50 1.98 16.05
C GLU A 112 -3.90 1.37 16.14
N HIS A 113 -4.95 2.18 16.00
CA HIS A 113 -6.35 1.74 16.09
C HIS A 113 -6.91 1.20 14.75
N ARG A 114 -6.16 1.31 13.65
CA ARG A 114 -6.58 0.80 12.36
C ARG A 114 -6.02 -0.59 12.10
N VAL A 115 -6.92 -1.52 11.85
CA VAL A 115 -6.56 -2.87 11.43
C VAL A 115 -6.42 -2.90 9.93
N SER A 116 -5.26 -3.27 9.43
CA SER A 116 -5.00 -3.29 8.00
C SER A 116 -3.92 -4.30 7.63
N GLY A 117 -4.05 -4.87 6.44
CA GLY A 117 -3.08 -5.79 5.87
C GLY A 117 -1.72 -5.15 5.60
N ASN A 118 -1.71 -3.88 5.19
CA ASN A 118 -0.50 -3.12 4.90
C ASN A 118 -0.61 -1.64 5.29
N ALA A 119 0.53 -0.94 5.36
CA ALA A 119 0.58 0.46 5.76
C ALA A 119 -0.14 1.40 4.75
N GLY A 120 -0.21 1.01 3.47
CA GLY A 120 -0.93 1.79 2.46
C GLY A 120 -2.43 1.89 2.75
N GLN A 121 -3.05 0.78 3.17
CA GLN A 121 -4.47 0.77 3.54
C GLN A 121 -4.75 1.65 4.78
N VAL A 122 -3.81 1.69 5.72
CA VAL A 122 -3.95 2.53 6.92
C VAL A 122 -4.12 4.00 6.56
N LEU A 123 -3.44 4.47 5.53
CA LEU A 123 -3.43 5.89 5.13
C LEU A 123 -4.68 6.34 4.40
N GLN A 124 -5.51 5.41 3.92
CA GLN A 124 -6.70 5.76 3.15
C GLN A 124 -7.65 6.65 3.95
N GLY A 125 -7.89 7.86 3.45
CA GLY A 125 -8.77 8.85 4.08
C GLY A 125 -8.21 9.57 5.31
N MET A 126 -6.92 9.38 5.66
CA MET A 126 -6.31 10.02 6.84
C MET A 126 -5.62 11.34 6.52
N ILE A 127 -5.05 11.46 5.34
CA ILE A 127 -4.26 12.65 4.96
C ILE A 127 -4.99 13.38 3.83
N PRO A 128 -5.36 14.66 4.01
CA PRO A 128 -5.98 15.44 2.96
C PRO A 128 -5.10 15.52 1.71
N ASN A 129 -5.68 15.32 0.52
CA ASN A 129 -4.99 15.30 -0.78
C ASN A 129 -3.92 14.20 -0.96
N LEU A 130 -3.91 13.16 -0.13
CA LEU A 130 -3.26 11.89 -0.41
C LEU A 130 -4.33 10.89 -0.84
N ASN A 131 -4.38 10.57 -2.12
CA ASN A 131 -5.27 9.55 -2.65
C ASN A 131 -4.57 8.20 -2.54
N VAL A 132 -5.28 7.23 -2.01
CA VAL A 132 -4.82 5.84 -1.93
C VAL A 132 -5.82 4.99 -2.70
N SER A 133 -5.35 4.30 -3.72
CA SER A 133 -6.18 3.45 -4.56
C SER A 133 -5.56 2.06 -4.70
N PHE A 134 -6.44 1.10 -5.01
CA PHE A 134 -6.06 -0.29 -5.29
C PHE A 134 -6.54 -0.62 -6.70
N SER A 135 -5.72 -1.36 -7.46
CA SER A 135 -6.03 -1.69 -8.85
C SER A 135 -7.23 -2.65 -8.98
N ASP A 136 -7.42 -3.49 -7.97
CA ASP A 136 -8.41 -4.57 -7.95
C ASP A 136 -8.78 -4.96 -6.51
N GLY A 137 -9.63 -5.96 -6.37
CA GLY A 137 -10.06 -6.52 -5.08
C GLY A 137 -9.18 -7.66 -4.55
N SER A 138 -8.06 -7.98 -5.20
CA SER A 138 -7.13 -9.02 -4.75
C SER A 138 -6.54 -8.70 -3.38
N ILE A 139 -6.41 -9.71 -2.54
CA ILE A 139 -5.79 -9.55 -1.22
C ILE A 139 -4.28 -9.24 -1.30
N ASN A 140 -3.65 -9.48 -2.46
CA ASN A 140 -2.26 -9.13 -2.74
C ASN A 140 -2.11 -7.77 -3.45
N SER A 141 -3.21 -7.06 -3.68
CA SER A 141 -3.19 -5.76 -4.35
C SER A 141 -2.40 -4.74 -3.52
N LYS A 142 -1.43 -4.11 -4.17
CA LYS A 142 -0.59 -3.07 -3.56
C LYS A 142 -1.30 -1.72 -3.68
N ALA A 143 -1.22 -0.92 -2.61
CA ALA A 143 -1.70 0.43 -2.62
C ALA A 143 -0.87 1.28 -3.58
N SER A 144 -1.52 2.07 -4.42
CA SER A 144 -0.91 3.14 -5.19
C SER A 144 -1.28 4.49 -4.58
N PHE A 145 -0.35 5.43 -4.67
CA PHE A 145 -0.44 6.73 -4.01
C PHE A 145 -0.38 7.86 -5.03
N ASP A 146 -1.17 8.88 -4.79
CA ASP A 146 -1.18 10.11 -5.56
C ASP A 146 -1.36 11.30 -4.62
N VAL A 147 -0.51 12.31 -4.75
CA VAL A 147 -0.57 13.55 -3.98
C VAL A 147 -1.10 14.66 -4.87
N ARG A 148 -2.27 15.22 -4.50
CA ARG A 148 -2.95 16.32 -5.21
C ARG A 148 -3.49 15.98 -6.61
N GLY A 149 -3.67 14.70 -6.95
CA GLY A 149 -4.20 14.26 -8.24
C GLY A 149 -3.12 14.01 -9.29
N VAL A 150 -3.54 13.46 -10.43
CA VAL A 150 -2.65 13.07 -11.54
C VAL A 150 -2.04 14.32 -12.18
N GLY A 151 -0.76 14.55 -11.93
CA GLY A 151 -0.03 15.72 -12.41
C GLY A 151 0.66 15.54 -13.77
N SER A 152 0.61 14.34 -14.37
CA SER A 152 1.28 14.04 -15.64
C SER A 152 0.53 12.99 -16.44
N ILE A 153 0.47 13.14 -17.77
CA ILE A 153 -0.10 12.15 -18.70
C ILE A 153 0.68 10.82 -18.62
N ASN A 154 1.96 10.87 -18.32
CA ASN A 154 2.82 9.69 -18.19
C ASN A 154 2.73 9.03 -16.80
N GLY A 155 1.81 9.49 -15.95
CA GLY A 155 1.70 9.03 -14.59
C GLY A 155 2.86 9.47 -13.71
N GLY A 156 2.91 8.97 -12.49
CA GLY A 156 3.97 9.20 -11.51
C GLY A 156 3.43 8.96 -10.10
N SER A 157 4.25 8.37 -9.26
CA SER A 157 3.92 8.14 -7.84
C SER A 157 4.82 9.01 -6.96
N PRO A 158 4.37 9.40 -5.76
CA PRO A 158 5.20 10.11 -4.83
C PRO A 158 6.42 9.27 -4.44
N LEU A 159 7.52 9.94 -4.13
CA LEU A 159 8.70 9.30 -3.57
C LEU A 159 8.39 8.85 -2.14
N VAL A 160 8.49 7.55 -1.87
CA VAL A 160 8.33 7.01 -0.51
C VAL A 160 9.70 6.77 0.10
N LEU A 161 9.95 7.39 1.24
CA LEU A 161 11.19 7.22 2.01
C LEU A 161 10.87 6.65 3.40
N ILE A 162 11.53 5.57 3.76
CA ILE A 162 11.47 4.95 5.09
C ILE A 162 12.78 5.21 5.80
N ASP A 163 12.74 5.97 6.90
CA ASP A 163 13.93 6.46 7.62
C ASP A 163 14.96 7.12 6.68
N GLY A 164 14.49 7.86 5.66
CA GLY A 164 15.33 8.60 4.71
C GLY A 164 15.79 7.83 3.47
N VAL A 165 15.44 6.55 3.32
CA VAL A 165 15.84 5.68 2.20
C VAL A 165 14.62 5.25 1.40
N GLU A 166 14.75 5.15 0.07
CA GLU A 166 13.65 4.68 -0.79
C GLU A 166 13.18 3.28 -0.38
N GLY A 167 11.88 3.17 -0.11
CA GLY A 167 11.24 1.93 0.32
C GLY A 167 9.86 1.75 -0.26
N ASP A 168 9.29 0.55 -0.03
CA ASP A 168 7.91 0.25 -0.36
C ASP A 168 7.06 0.25 0.91
N MET A 169 6.06 1.12 0.96
CA MET A 169 5.14 1.22 2.10
C MET A 169 4.37 -0.08 2.34
N ASN A 170 4.16 -0.89 1.30
CA ASN A 170 3.46 -2.17 1.44
C ASN A 170 4.27 -3.22 2.22
N TYR A 171 5.59 -3.02 2.39
CA TYR A 171 6.49 -3.97 3.03
C TYR A 171 6.85 -3.61 4.48
N ILE A 172 6.30 -2.52 5.01
CA ILE A 172 6.51 -2.14 6.40
C ILE A 172 5.33 -2.57 7.28
N ASN A 173 5.66 -3.03 8.49
CA ASN A 173 4.64 -3.28 9.50
C ASN A 173 4.05 -1.94 9.98
N PRO A 174 2.72 -1.70 9.86
CA PRO A 174 2.09 -0.47 10.30
C PRO A 174 2.38 -0.12 11.76
N LYS A 175 2.53 -1.11 12.63
CA LYS A 175 2.80 -0.92 14.07
C LYS A 175 4.23 -0.48 14.38
N ASP A 176 5.15 -0.57 13.41
CA ASP A 176 6.51 -0.05 13.54
C ASP A 176 6.63 1.41 13.13
N ILE A 177 5.56 2.00 12.62
CA ILE A 177 5.55 3.41 12.19
C ILE A 177 5.38 4.32 13.39
N GLU A 178 6.27 5.31 13.53
CA GLU A 178 6.16 6.40 14.51
C GLU A 178 5.35 7.56 13.94
N SER A 179 5.65 7.95 12.70
CA SER A 179 4.92 9.01 12.01
C SER A 179 5.04 8.89 10.49
N ILE A 180 4.06 9.45 9.78
CA ILE A 180 4.09 9.61 8.33
C ILE A 180 3.88 11.08 8.02
N SER A 181 4.82 11.68 7.29
CA SER A 181 4.76 13.07 6.83
C SER A 181 4.64 13.11 5.31
N VAL A 182 3.72 13.90 4.77
CA VAL A 182 3.52 14.08 3.34
C VAL A 182 3.89 15.51 2.95
N LEU A 183 4.94 15.62 2.13
CA LEU A 183 5.42 16.89 1.58
C LEU A 183 4.67 17.17 0.29
N LYS A 184 3.85 18.22 0.28
CA LYS A 184 2.87 18.46 -0.78
C LYS A 184 3.24 19.61 -1.71
N ASP A 185 4.17 20.49 -1.32
CA ASP A 185 4.56 21.65 -2.11
C ASP A 185 6.03 21.57 -2.54
N ALA A 186 6.37 22.40 -3.52
CA ALA A 186 7.72 22.44 -4.07
C ALA A 186 8.75 22.91 -3.04
N SER A 187 8.39 23.78 -2.09
CA SER A 187 9.36 24.28 -1.11
C SER A 187 9.74 23.21 -0.10
N SER A 188 8.79 22.40 0.38
CA SER A 188 9.09 21.31 1.30
C SER A 188 9.77 20.12 0.63
N ALA A 189 9.48 19.87 -0.65
CA ALA A 189 9.96 18.72 -1.41
C ALA A 189 11.26 18.99 -2.21
N ALA A 190 11.67 20.25 -2.42
CA ALA A 190 12.78 20.63 -3.29
C ALA A 190 14.13 19.97 -2.91
N ILE A 191 14.33 19.66 -1.64
CA ILE A 191 15.57 18.99 -1.18
C ILE A 191 15.70 17.57 -1.77
N TYR A 192 14.62 17.00 -2.35
CA TYR A 192 14.59 15.71 -3.05
C TYR A 192 14.67 15.86 -4.58
N GLY A 193 14.67 17.10 -5.10
CA GLY A 193 15.01 17.47 -6.48
C GLY A 193 14.23 16.76 -7.56
N ALA A 194 14.93 16.08 -8.45
CA ALA A 194 14.40 15.39 -9.62
C ALA A 194 13.46 14.21 -9.28
N ARG A 195 13.37 13.81 -8.05
CA ARG A 195 12.54 12.68 -7.59
C ARG A 195 11.23 13.11 -6.92
N ALA A 196 11.03 14.41 -6.68
CA ALA A 196 9.96 14.94 -5.85
C ALA A 196 8.77 15.52 -6.63
N ALA A 197 8.73 15.37 -7.96
CA ALA A 197 7.70 15.97 -8.82
C ALA A 197 6.26 15.63 -8.41
N PHE A 198 6.04 14.44 -7.86
CA PHE A 198 4.73 13.92 -7.46
C PHE A 198 4.50 13.94 -5.94
N GLY A 199 5.33 14.71 -5.21
CA GLY A 199 5.31 14.76 -3.74
C GLY A 199 6.25 13.73 -3.10
N VAL A 200 6.37 13.82 -1.78
CA VAL A 200 7.23 12.92 -1.00
C VAL A 200 6.46 12.44 0.23
N VAL A 201 6.50 11.14 0.48
CA VAL A 201 5.96 10.50 1.69
C VAL A 201 7.13 10.04 2.54
N LEU A 202 7.27 10.62 3.72
CA LEU A 202 8.31 10.29 4.69
C LEU A 202 7.72 9.41 5.79
N ILE A 203 8.20 8.20 5.92
CA ILE A 203 7.84 7.28 6.99
C ILE A 203 8.98 7.25 7.99
N THR A 204 8.70 7.65 9.20
CA THR A 204 9.62 7.52 10.34
C THR A 204 9.20 6.33 11.16
N THR A 205 10.14 5.44 11.44
CA THR A 205 9.86 4.25 12.24
C THR A 205 10.21 4.48 13.71
N LYS A 206 9.59 3.68 14.58
CA LYS A 206 9.83 3.73 16.03
C LYS A 206 11.31 3.62 16.35
N ASN A 207 11.77 4.49 17.24
CA ASN A 207 13.13 4.56 17.68
C ASN A 207 13.35 3.77 18.96
N PRO A 208 14.54 3.20 19.18
CA PRO A 208 14.88 2.56 20.43
C PRO A 208 15.03 3.59 21.57
N ASN A 209 14.47 3.29 22.73
CA ASN A 209 14.52 4.11 23.92
C ASN A 209 15.41 3.48 25.00
N ALA A 210 16.11 4.30 25.79
CA ALA A 210 16.80 3.83 26.97
C ALA A 210 15.78 3.47 28.08
N GLY A 211 16.04 2.43 28.82
CA GLY A 211 15.19 2.00 29.92
C GLY A 211 15.09 0.48 30.06
N LYS A 212 14.18 0.04 30.93
CA LYS A 212 13.90 -1.38 31.11
C LYS A 212 13.38 -2.00 29.83
N ILE A 213 13.70 -3.27 29.60
CA ILE A 213 13.19 -4.04 28.49
C ILE A 213 11.67 -4.11 28.59
N GLN A 214 11.01 -3.71 27.52
CA GLN A 214 9.56 -3.79 27.33
C GLN A 214 9.26 -4.80 26.25
N VAL A 215 8.29 -5.67 26.49
CA VAL A 215 7.81 -6.66 25.54
C VAL A 215 6.33 -6.39 25.32
N ASN A 216 5.95 -6.13 24.07
CA ASN A 216 4.56 -5.92 23.69
C ASN A 216 4.16 -6.98 22.67
N TYR A 217 3.08 -7.68 22.95
CA TYR A 217 2.45 -8.61 22.02
C TYR A 217 1.02 -8.16 21.76
N SER A 218 0.64 -8.18 20.49
CA SER A 218 -0.74 -7.93 20.09
C SER A 218 -1.14 -8.89 18.97
N ASN A 219 -2.40 -9.30 18.98
CA ASN A 219 -2.99 -10.12 17.93
C ASN A 219 -4.31 -9.51 17.44
N HIS A 220 -4.68 -9.89 16.24
CA HIS A 220 -5.96 -9.54 15.64
C HIS A 220 -6.47 -10.72 14.83
N PHE A 221 -7.77 -11.04 15.00
CA PHE A 221 -8.50 -11.97 14.18
C PHE A 221 -9.69 -11.24 13.57
N GLY A 222 -9.88 -11.38 12.27
CA GLY A 222 -10.93 -10.68 11.55
C GLY A 222 -11.57 -11.53 10.46
N TRP A 223 -12.77 -11.15 10.07
CA TRP A 223 -13.49 -11.72 8.95
C TRP A 223 -13.95 -10.57 8.05
N SER A 224 -13.72 -10.72 6.75
CA SER A 224 -14.15 -9.76 5.75
C SER A 224 -15.26 -10.37 4.90
N ASN A 225 -16.21 -9.54 4.49
CA ASN A 225 -17.27 -9.93 3.57
C ASN A 225 -17.23 -9.02 2.35
N PRO A 226 -17.65 -9.50 1.15
CA PRO A 226 -17.90 -8.63 0.02
C PRO A 226 -18.92 -7.54 0.39
N THR A 227 -18.67 -6.31 -0.07
CA THR A 227 -19.59 -5.19 0.17
C THR A 227 -20.63 -5.02 -0.93
N ILE A 228 -20.58 -5.84 -1.97
CA ILE A 228 -21.55 -5.81 -3.06
C ILE A 228 -22.90 -6.34 -2.59
N ASN A 229 -23.98 -5.67 -3.00
CA ASN A 229 -25.34 -6.18 -2.82
C ASN A 229 -25.68 -7.07 -4.02
N THR A 230 -25.99 -8.34 -3.74
CA THR A 230 -26.35 -9.37 -4.73
C THR A 230 -27.84 -9.57 -4.88
N ASP A 231 -28.70 -8.86 -4.13
CA ASP A 231 -30.14 -9.03 -4.11
C ASP A 231 -30.79 -8.82 -5.50
N ASN A 232 -30.16 -8.01 -6.34
CA ASN A 232 -30.64 -7.69 -7.69
C ASN A 232 -29.99 -8.55 -8.79
N PHE A 233 -29.16 -9.53 -8.44
CA PHE A 233 -28.58 -10.43 -9.43
C PHE A 233 -29.66 -11.40 -9.95
N ILE A 234 -29.76 -11.51 -11.28
CA ILE A 234 -30.70 -12.45 -11.90
C ILE A 234 -30.10 -13.86 -11.77
N THR A 235 -30.69 -14.64 -10.85
CA THR A 235 -30.36 -16.06 -10.64
C THR A 235 -31.40 -17.00 -11.22
N ASP A 236 -32.59 -16.48 -11.61
CA ASP A 236 -33.61 -17.22 -12.33
C ASP A 236 -33.18 -17.46 -13.78
N GLY A 237 -32.88 -18.71 -14.13
CA GLY A 237 -32.41 -19.09 -15.45
C GLY A 237 -33.37 -18.78 -16.57
N LEU A 238 -34.68 -18.94 -16.34
CA LEU A 238 -35.72 -18.61 -17.34
C LEU A 238 -35.76 -17.12 -17.63
N GLU A 239 -35.75 -16.30 -16.58
CA GLU A 239 -35.77 -14.83 -16.72
C GLU A 239 -34.53 -14.36 -17.46
N TRP A 240 -33.34 -14.84 -17.05
CA TRP A 240 -32.08 -14.51 -17.68
C TRP A 240 -32.03 -14.94 -19.16
N ALA A 241 -32.47 -16.17 -19.48
CA ALA A 241 -32.47 -16.70 -20.84
C ALA A 241 -33.37 -15.88 -21.77
N ARG A 242 -34.61 -15.58 -21.36
CA ARG A 242 -35.53 -14.74 -22.12
C ARG A 242 -35.00 -13.33 -22.32
N LEU A 243 -34.36 -12.72 -21.30
CA LEU A 243 -33.75 -11.39 -21.40
C LEU A 243 -32.58 -11.39 -22.37
N SER A 244 -31.65 -12.36 -22.25
CA SER A 244 -30.50 -12.45 -23.12
C SER A 244 -30.87 -12.73 -24.59
N ASP A 245 -31.84 -13.56 -24.84
CA ASP A 245 -32.35 -13.82 -26.19
C ASP A 245 -33.01 -12.56 -26.79
N LYS A 246 -33.81 -11.86 -26.00
CA LYS A 246 -34.40 -10.59 -26.41
C LYS A 246 -33.36 -9.54 -26.78
N LEU A 247 -32.31 -9.41 -25.95
CA LEU A 247 -31.22 -8.46 -26.21
C LEU A 247 -30.42 -8.90 -27.42
N SER A 248 -30.12 -10.19 -27.58
CA SER A 248 -29.40 -10.70 -28.75
C SER A 248 -30.16 -10.44 -30.06
N LEU A 249 -31.47 -10.59 -30.07
CA LEU A 249 -32.30 -10.34 -31.26
C LEU A 249 -32.40 -8.84 -31.63
N LEU A 250 -32.07 -7.92 -30.71
CA LEU A 250 -31.99 -6.49 -31.04
C LEU A 250 -30.77 -6.15 -31.89
N GLU A 251 -29.69 -6.89 -31.72
CA GLU A 251 -28.41 -6.64 -32.39
C GLU A 251 -28.07 -7.71 -33.46
N ASN A 252 -28.60 -8.91 -33.29
CA ASN A 252 -28.30 -10.07 -34.11
C ASN A 252 -29.57 -10.70 -34.66
N THR A 253 -29.41 -11.61 -35.64
CA THR A 253 -30.53 -12.38 -36.23
C THR A 253 -30.85 -13.69 -35.49
N SER A 254 -30.12 -13.98 -34.40
CA SER A 254 -30.24 -15.25 -33.65
C SER A 254 -30.33 -15.02 -32.14
N THR A 255 -30.95 -15.95 -31.44
CA THR A 255 -30.98 -16.01 -29.98
C THR A 255 -29.62 -16.27 -29.39
N TYR A 256 -29.41 -15.87 -28.14
CA TYR A 256 -28.10 -15.99 -27.48
C TYR A 256 -27.74 -17.44 -27.14
N LEU A 257 -28.72 -18.19 -26.58
CA LEU A 257 -28.51 -19.55 -26.09
C LEU A 257 -29.01 -20.65 -27.04
N GLY A 258 -29.86 -20.30 -27.99
CA GLY A 258 -30.45 -21.24 -28.95
C GLY A 258 -31.56 -22.12 -28.36
N TYR A 259 -32.09 -21.80 -27.20
CA TYR A 259 -33.24 -22.53 -26.62
C TYR A 259 -34.49 -22.43 -27.49
N THR A 260 -35.23 -23.58 -27.58
CA THR A 260 -36.51 -23.67 -28.30
C THR A 260 -37.67 -23.24 -27.39
N GLU A 261 -38.85 -23.02 -28.00
CA GLU A 261 -40.06 -22.74 -27.21
C GLU A 261 -40.45 -23.94 -26.29
N GLU A 262 -40.09 -25.17 -26.68
CA GLU A 262 -40.25 -26.36 -25.84
C GLU A 262 -39.36 -26.28 -24.59
N ASP A 263 -38.13 -25.82 -24.75
CA ASP A 263 -37.19 -25.62 -23.62
C ASP A 263 -37.69 -24.55 -22.67
N TYR A 264 -38.22 -23.44 -23.19
CA TYR A 264 -38.84 -22.40 -22.38
C TYR A 264 -40.10 -22.90 -21.64
N ALA A 265 -40.95 -23.67 -22.31
CA ALA A 265 -42.11 -24.31 -21.67
C ALA A 265 -41.68 -25.26 -20.54
N TYR A 266 -40.60 -26.01 -20.76
CA TYR A 266 -40.02 -26.88 -19.73
C TYR A 266 -39.49 -26.09 -18.53
N MET A 267 -38.80 -24.98 -18.76
CA MET A 267 -38.35 -24.09 -17.69
C MET A 267 -39.52 -23.51 -16.88
N GLU A 268 -40.61 -23.13 -17.55
CA GLU A 268 -41.85 -22.69 -16.89
C GLU A 268 -42.49 -23.78 -16.05
N ALA A 269 -42.51 -25.03 -16.57
CA ALA A 269 -43.00 -26.19 -15.82
C ALA A 269 -42.13 -26.44 -14.57
N ARG A 270 -40.80 -26.38 -14.70
CA ARG A 270 -39.86 -26.50 -13.56
C ARG A 270 -40.05 -25.41 -12.53
N LYS A 271 -40.39 -24.18 -12.92
CA LYS A 271 -40.68 -23.09 -11.98
C LYS A 271 -41.88 -23.41 -11.10
N LYS A 272 -42.85 -24.17 -11.64
CA LYS A 272 -44.06 -24.63 -10.91
C LYS A 272 -43.77 -25.91 -10.12
N ASP A 273 -42.93 -26.80 -10.66
CA ASP A 273 -42.56 -28.08 -10.06
C ASP A 273 -41.01 -28.25 -10.04
N PRO A 274 -40.33 -27.79 -8.98
CA PRO A 274 -38.88 -27.89 -8.85
C PRO A 274 -38.33 -29.33 -8.79
N SER A 275 -39.20 -30.35 -8.66
CA SER A 275 -38.79 -31.75 -8.66
C SER A 275 -38.40 -32.27 -10.06
N LEU A 276 -38.83 -31.57 -11.11
CA LEU A 276 -38.44 -31.89 -12.48
C LEU A 276 -36.90 -31.73 -12.66
N PRO A 277 -36.24 -32.63 -13.40
CA PRO A 277 -34.79 -32.58 -13.61
C PRO A 277 -34.31 -31.23 -14.13
N SER A 278 -33.24 -30.71 -13.58
CA SER A 278 -32.62 -29.45 -14.02
C SER A 278 -31.70 -29.63 -15.25
N THR A 279 -31.52 -30.86 -15.71
CA THR A 279 -30.75 -31.20 -16.90
C THR A 279 -31.42 -32.39 -17.57
N LEU A 280 -31.64 -32.31 -18.86
CA LEU A 280 -32.12 -33.39 -19.69
C LEU A 280 -31.06 -33.77 -20.73
N ILE A 281 -31.14 -35.03 -21.19
CA ILE A 281 -30.41 -35.47 -22.38
C ILE A 281 -31.33 -35.28 -23.57
N LYS A 282 -30.92 -34.54 -24.57
CA LYS A 282 -31.64 -34.34 -25.85
C LYS A 282 -30.69 -34.59 -27.02
N THR A 283 -31.27 -35.06 -28.12
CA THR A 283 -30.52 -35.18 -29.39
C THR A 283 -30.53 -33.80 -30.07
N VAL A 284 -29.34 -33.19 -30.18
CA VAL A 284 -29.12 -31.92 -30.86
C VAL A 284 -28.12 -32.16 -32.01
N ASP A 285 -28.55 -31.85 -33.23
CA ASP A 285 -27.74 -32.11 -34.45
C ASP A 285 -27.23 -33.57 -34.57
N GLY A 286 -28.11 -34.53 -34.14
CA GLY A 286 -27.79 -35.95 -34.19
C GLY A 286 -26.90 -36.48 -33.08
N VAL A 287 -26.55 -35.66 -32.08
CA VAL A 287 -25.68 -36.00 -30.95
C VAL A 287 -26.46 -35.80 -29.64
N GLU A 288 -26.35 -36.79 -28.74
CA GLU A 288 -26.93 -36.65 -27.38
C GLU A 288 -26.09 -35.60 -26.59
N ARG A 289 -26.80 -34.63 -26.02
CA ARG A 289 -26.20 -33.55 -25.23
C ARG A 289 -26.97 -33.27 -23.96
N TYR A 290 -26.30 -32.79 -22.94
CA TYR A 290 -26.90 -32.25 -21.74
C TYR A 290 -27.47 -30.85 -22.03
N VAL A 291 -28.79 -30.71 -21.92
CA VAL A 291 -29.49 -29.42 -21.96
C VAL A 291 -29.82 -29.00 -20.52
N HIS A 292 -29.26 -27.89 -20.10
CA HIS A 292 -29.38 -27.39 -18.74
C HIS A 292 -30.56 -26.41 -18.62
N TYR A 293 -31.31 -26.49 -17.50
CA TYR A 293 -32.41 -25.62 -17.13
C TYR A 293 -32.25 -25.19 -15.66
N GLY A 294 -31.05 -24.72 -15.29
CA GLY A 294 -30.63 -24.39 -13.93
C GLY A 294 -31.08 -23.01 -13.50
N ASN A 295 -30.82 -22.75 -12.23
CA ASN A 295 -30.93 -21.45 -11.56
C ASN A 295 -29.66 -21.28 -10.71
N THR A 296 -28.51 -21.32 -11.34
CA THR A 296 -27.22 -21.28 -10.66
C THR A 296 -26.92 -19.87 -10.21
N ASP A 297 -26.74 -19.69 -8.91
CA ASP A 297 -26.18 -18.48 -8.34
C ASP A 297 -24.66 -18.51 -8.48
N TRP A 298 -24.16 -17.96 -9.59
CA TRP A 298 -22.76 -17.97 -9.91
C TRP A 298 -21.91 -17.14 -8.93
N TRP A 299 -22.50 -16.08 -8.36
CA TRP A 299 -21.76 -15.28 -7.38
C TRP A 299 -21.39 -16.14 -6.16
N HIS A 300 -22.39 -16.76 -5.51
CA HIS A 300 -22.16 -17.58 -4.32
C HIS A 300 -21.52 -18.95 -4.64
N TYR A 301 -21.55 -19.39 -5.90
CA TYR A 301 -20.79 -20.56 -6.33
C TYR A 301 -19.27 -20.27 -6.36
N ILE A 302 -18.87 -19.11 -6.87
CA ILE A 302 -17.47 -18.73 -7.11
C ILE A 302 -16.86 -18.07 -5.87
N PHE A 303 -17.60 -17.16 -5.25
CA PHE A 303 -17.12 -16.31 -4.17
C PHE A 303 -17.63 -16.77 -2.80
N GLN A 304 -16.84 -16.51 -1.78
CA GLN A 304 -17.18 -16.81 -0.39
C GLN A 304 -17.37 -15.55 0.44
N ASP A 305 -18.27 -15.66 1.41
CA ASP A 305 -18.37 -14.75 2.54
C ASP A 305 -17.37 -15.17 3.64
N ASN A 306 -17.15 -14.30 4.62
CA ASN A 306 -16.38 -14.60 5.83
C ASN A 306 -14.93 -15.01 5.55
N GLN A 307 -14.20 -14.21 4.77
CA GLN A 307 -12.78 -14.41 4.52
C GLN A 307 -11.97 -14.15 5.81
N PRO A 308 -11.34 -15.17 6.39
CA PRO A 308 -10.61 -15.01 7.64
C PRO A 308 -9.28 -14.29 7.44
N SER A 309 -8.90 -13.52 8.45
CA SER A 309 -7.57 -12.93 8.57
C SER A 309 -7.05 -13.03 9.98
N MET A 310 -5.75 -13.14 10.15
CA MET A 310 -5.10 -13.09 11.46
C MET A 310 -3.77 -12.33 11.38
N GLU A 311 -3.47 -11.66 12.46
CA GLU A 311 -2.24 -10.91 12.66
C GLU A 311 -1.67 -11.17 14.05
N HIS A 312 -0.37 -11.39 14.12
CA HIS A 312 0.39 -11.47 15.36
C HIS A 312 1.56 -10.50 15.26
N ASN A 313 1.69 -9.62 16.25
CA ASN A 313 2.78 -8.67 16.35
C ASN A 313 3.48 -8.85 17.71
N LEU A 314 4.80 -8.90 17.66
CA LEU A 314 5.66 -8.88 18.85
C LEU A 314 6.68 -7.77 18.66
N ASN A 315 6.85 -6.91 19.66
CA ASN A 315 7.98 -6.00 19.69
C ASN A 315 8.67 -6.02 21.06
N ILE A 316 9.98 -5.83 21.04
CA ILE A 316 10.84 -5.79 22.19
C ILE A 316 11.72 -4.56 22.07
N SER A 317 11.71 -3.69 23.07
CA SER A 317 12.52 -2.48 23.08
C SER A 317 13.11 -2.21 24.44
N GLY A 318 14.22 -1.53 24.50
CA GLY A 318 14.90 -1.16 25.73
C GLY A 318 16.40 -0.91 25.53
N GLY A 319 17.13 -0.87 26.61
CA GLY A 319 18.57 -0.73 26.60
C GLY A 319 19.11 0.29 27.60
N SER A 320 20.41 0.53 27.52
CA SER A 320 21.13 1.50 28.32
C SER A 320 21.38 2.81 27.55
N GLU A 321 21.99 3.80 28.20
CA GLU A 321 22.44 5.03 27.52
C GLU A 321 23.45 4.74 26.40
N LYS A 322 24.18 3.62 26.45
CA LYS A 322 25.19 3.26 25.45
C LYS A 322 24.65 2.39 24.32
N VAL A 323 23.69 1.52 24.59
CA VAL A 323 23.10 0.61 23.60
C VAL A 323 21.60 0.56 23.80
N ARG A 324 20.85 0.92 22.78
CA ARG A 324 19.39 0.87 22.74
C ARG A 324 18.95 0.04 21.56
N PHE A 325 17.87 -0.68 21.71
CA PHE A 325 17.35 -1.51 20.63
C PHE A 325 15.84 -1.49 20.56
N TYR A 326 15.34 -1.66 19.35
CA TYR A 326 13.95 -1.95 18.99
C TYR A 326 13.95 -3.13 18.03
N LEU A 327 13.26 -4.21 18.39
CA LEU A 327 13.10 -5.42 17.58
C LEU A 327 11.60 -5.66 17.42
N SER A 328 11.14 -5.96 16.23
CA SER A 328 9.75 -6.35 16.00
C SER A 328 9.64 -7.50 15.02
N GLY A 329 8.57 -8.28 15.18
CA GLY A 329 8.17 -9.33 14.26
C GLY A 329 6.66 -9.30 14.04
N ARG A 330 6.23 -9.43 12.78
CA ARG A 330 4.82 -9.54 12.39
C ARG A 330 4.62 -10.76 11.54
N PHE A 331 3.56 -11.50 11.85
CA PHE A 331 2.95 -12.49 10.98
C PHE A 331 1.56 -12.01 10.60
N TYR A 332 1.22 -12.05 9.33
CA TYR A 332 -0.10 -11.73 8.82
C TYR A 332 -0.53 -12.80 7.83
N SER A 333 -1.77 -13.28 7.95
CA SER A 333 -2.38 -14.22 7.01
C SER A 333 -3.81 -13.79 6.69
N ARG A 334 -4.20 -13.90 5.43
CA ARG A 334 -5.56 -13.62 4.96
C ARG A 334 -5.94 -14.59 3.85
N GLU A 335 -7.19 -15.05 3.87
CA GLU A 335 -7.81 -15.75 2.74
C GLU A 335 -8.60 -14.75 1.90
N GLY A 336 -8.63 -15.00 0.60
CA GLY A 336 -9.32 -14.16 -0.37
C GLY A 336 -10.74 -14.62 -0.66
N ILE A 337 -11.27 -14.13 -1.76
CA ILE A 337 -12.69 -14.17 -2.05
C ILE A 337 -13.14 -15.48 -2.72
N TYR A 338 -12.25 -16.29 -3.30
CA TYR A 338 -12.65 -17.51 -4.00
C TYR A 338 -13.12 -18.61 -3.04
N ARG A 339 -14.25 -19.23 -3.35
CA ARG A 339 -14.77 -20.39 -2.61
C ARG A 339 -14.02 -21.67 -3.00
N ILE A 340 -13.69 -21.83 -4.29
CA ILE A 340 -12.97 -22.97 -4.83
C ILE A 340 -11.51 -22.59 -4.97
N ASN A 341 -10.61 -23.31 -4.26
CA ASN A 341 -9.19 -22.96 -4.13
C ASN A 341 -9.00 -21.51 -3.70
N PRO A 342 -9.40 -21.14 -2.48
CA PRO A 342 -9.29 -19.76 -2.00
C PRO A 342 -7.85 -19.28 -2.12
N ASP A 343 -7.70 -18.09 -2.66
CA ASP A 343 -6.43 -17.40 -2.66
C ASP A 343 -6.00 -17.10 -1.23
N LYS A 344 -4.72 -17.17 -0.98
CA LYS A 344 -4.16 -17.07 0.38
C LYS A 344 -2.88 -16.26 0.40
N LEU A 345 -2.86 -15.22 1.21
CA LEU A 345 -1.69 -14.40 1.48
C LEU A 345 -1.14 -14.69 2.87
N LYS A 346 0.16 -14.94 2.95
CA LYS A 346 0.92 -14.96 4.21
C LYS A 346 2.08 -14.00 4.09
N SER A 347 2.30 -13.19 5.10
CA SER A 347 3.46 -12.30 5.12
C SER A 347 4.13 -12.23 6.48
N TYR A 348 5.44 -12.02 6.45
CA TYR A 348 6.32 -11.94 7.60
C TYR A 348 7.14 -10.67 7.50
N THR A 349 7.17 -9.88 8.54
CA THR A 349 8.02 -8.70 8.64
C THR A 349 8.88 -8.81 9.89
N LEU A 350 10.17 -8.63 9.73
CA LEU A 350 11.11 -8.54 10.85
C LEU A 350 11.84 -7.21 10.77
N ARG A 351 11.92 -6.51 11.88
CA ARG A 351 12.61 -5.24 11.97
C ARG A 351 13.54 -5.21 13.16
N SER A 352 14.72 -4.62 12.96
CA SER A 352 15.69 -4.35 14.00
C SER A 352 16.20 -2.92 13.83
N LYS A 353 16.22 -2.15 14.92
CA LYS A 353 16.88 -0.84 14.99
C LYS A 353 17.69 -0.76 16.26
N ILE A 354 19.00 -0.53 16.13
CA ILE A 354 19.94 -0.55 17.24
C ILE A 354 20.79 0.72 17.20
N ASP A 355 20.80 1.44 18.28
CA ASP A 355 21.64 2.63 18.51
C ASP A 355 22.81 2.28 19.42
N PHE A 356 24.01 2.63 18.99
CA PHE A 356 25.25 2.53 19.74
C PHE A 356 25.83 3.91 19.98
N GLN A 357 25.81 4.38 21.22
CA GLN A 357 26.48 5.60 21.65
C GLN A 357 27.93 5.26 22.00
N LEU A 358 28.85 5.39 21.05
CA LEU A 358 30.25 5.03 21.24
C LEU A 358 30.95 6.01 22.17
N THR A 359 30.72 7.32 21.96
CA THR A 359 31.17 8.40 22.82
C THR A 359 30.07 9.45 22.95
N SER A 360 30.25 10.47 23.79
CA SER A 360 29.30 11.60 23.84
C SER A 360 29.09 12.31 22.49
N ALA A 361 30.07 12.20 21.59
CA ALA A 361 30.07 12.86 20.29
C ALA A 361 29.74 11.90 19.12
N ILE A 362 29.78 10.58 19.29
CA ILE A 362 29.68 9.61 18.18
C ILE A 362 28.58 8.61 18.47
N LYS A 363 27.60 8.57 17.58
CA LYS A 363 26.50 7.58 17.58
C LYS A 363 26.48 6.81 16.26
N ILE A 364 26.32 5.49 16.34
CA ILE A 364 26.08 4.62 15.19
C ILE A 364 24.67 4.02 15.35
N THR A 365 23.89 4.05 14.28
CA THR A 365 22.58 3.38 14.21
C THR A 365 22.62 2.33 13.11
N ASN A 366 22.14 1.12 13.39
CA ASN A 366 21.85 0.10 12.38
C ASN A 366 20.34 -0.15 12.33
N SER A 367 19.75 -0.07 11.16
CA SER A 367 18.35 -0.34 10.91
C SER A 367 18.21 -1.39 9.81
N THR A 368 17.55 -2.50 10.13
CA THR A 368 17.29 -3.61 9.20
C THR A 368 15.79 -3.83 9.09
N ASN A 369 15.28 -4.02 7.89
CA ASN A 369 13.92 -4.46 7.63
C ASN A 369 13.95 -5.64 6.67
N ILE A 370 13.18 -6.69 6.98
CA ILE A 370 13.06 -7.92 6.21
C ILE A 370 11.58 -8.17 5.99
N TYR A 371 11.18 -8.36 4.75
CA TYR A 371 9.82 -8.70 4.36
C TYR A 371 9.82 -9.94 3.48
N PHE A 372 8.94 -10.89 3.82
CA PHE A 372 8.63 -12.06 3.00
C PHE A 372 7.13 -12.18 2.85
N SER A 373 6.65 -12.57 1.68
CA SER A 373 5.26 -13.00 1.50
C SER A 373 5.13 -14.11 0.48
N ASP A 374 4.12 -14.96 0.71
CA ASP A 374 3.64 -15.98 -0.21
C ASP A 374 2.17 -15.69 -0.52
N TYR A 375 1.83 -15.56 -1.79
CA TYR A 375 0.48 -15.41 -2.30
C TYR A 375 0.16 -16.56 -3.24
N ASP A 376 -0.66 -17.49 -2.77
CA ASP A 376 -1.18 -18.60 -3.55
C ASP A 376 -2.53 -18.20 -4.15
N TYR A 377 -2.76 -18.43 -5.44
CA TYR A 377 -4.01 -18.06 -6.09
C TYR A 377 -4.42 -19.05 -7.20
N PRO A 378 -5.76 -19.23 -7.43
CA PRO A 378 -6.25 -19.96 -8.59
C PRO A 378 -5.96 -19.15 -9.85
N ALA A 379 -5.32 -19.77 -10.82
CA ALA A 379 -5.04 -19.16 -12.11
C ALA A 379 -6.08 -19.57 -13.14
N THR A 380 -6.35 -18.68 -14.09
CA THR A 380 -7.24 -18.93 -15.21
C THR A 380 -6.55 -18.59 -16.52
N ASN A 381 -6.92 -19.32 -17.57
CA ASN A 381 -6.40 -19.11 -18.90
C ASN A 381 -7.42 -18.36 -19.76
N ASN A 382 -7.59 -17.06 -19.52
CA ASN A 382 -8.56 -16.25 -20.22
C ASN A 382 -8.09 -15.92 -21.67
N ARG A 383 -8.92 -16.26 -22.66
CA ARG A 383 -8.63 -16.05 -24.10
C ARG A 383 -8.59 -14.60 -24.55
N ASN A 384 -9.35 -13.73 -23.89
CA ASN A 384 -9.73 -12.44 -24.47
C ASN A 384 -8.98 -11.24 -23.90
N VAL A 385 -8.08 -11.43 -22.95
CA VAL A 385 -7.34 -10.30 -22.37
C VAL A 385 -5.90 -10.33 -22.87
N GLY A 386 -5.65 -9.55 -23.89
CA GLY A 386 -4.39 -9.00 -24.39
C GLY A 386 -3.06 -9.71 -24.09
N GLY A 387 -3.01 -11.04 -24.14
CA GLY A 387 -1.73 -11.77 -24.04
C GLY A 387 -1.15 -11.89 -22.61
N SER A 388 -1.89 -11.52 -21.57
CA SER A 388 -1.46 -11.76 -20.19
C SER A 388 -1.82 -13.19 -19.78
N ASP A 389 -0.82 -13.95 -19.38
CA ASP A 389 -0.99 -15.33 -18.92
C ASP A 389 -1.61 -15.43 -17.50
N ASN A 390 -1.94 -14.32 -16.87
CA ASN A 390 -2.38 -14.20 -15.46
C ASN A 390 -3.66 -13.42 -15.29
N SER A 391 -4.50 -13.22 -16.33
CA SER A 391 -5.61 -12.32 -16.17
C SER A 391 -6.69 -12.90 -15.27
N GLU A 392 -6.72 -12.46 -14.06
CA GLU A 392 -7.89 -12.52 -13.20
C GLU A 392 -8.89 -11.48 -13.69
N ASP A 393 -9.69 -11.83 -14.70
CA ASP A 393 -10.80 -10.95 -15.10
C ASP A 393 -12.04 -11.26 -14.25
N TRP A 394 -12.03 -10.76 -13.02
CA TRP A 394 -13.13 -10.87 -12.06
C TRP A 394 -14.50 -10.47 -12.61
N ARG A 395 -14.52 -9.55 -13.57
CA ARG A 395 -15.76 -9.07 -14.19
C ARG A 395 -16.49 -10.20 -14.93
N LYS A 396 -15.74 -11.07 -15.59
CA LYS A 396 -16.34 -12.16 -16.39
C LYS A 396 -17.08 -13.19 -15.55
N TYR A 397 -16.65 -13.40 -14.30
CA TYR A 397 -17.35 -14.31 -13.39
C TYR A 397 -18.78 -13.88 -13.06
N THR A 398 -19.05 -12.59 -13.07
CA THR A 398 -20.32 -12.05 -12.61
C THR A 398 -21.33 -11.81 -13.71
N PHE A 399 -20.93 -11.56 -14.95
CA PHE A 399 -21.86 -11.19 -16.01
C PHE A 399 -21.85 -12.08 -17.25
N HIS A 400 -20.83 -12.95 -17.43
CA HIS A 400 -20.83 -13.87 -18.55
C HIS A 400 -21.42 -15.25 -18.21
N ALA A 401 -21.46 -15.64 -16.95
CA ALA A 401 -21.99 -16.93 -16.55
C ALA A 401 -23.52 -16.92 -16.49
N SER A 402 -24.15 -17.63 -17.41
CA SER A 402 -25.62 -17.75 -17.46
C SER A 402 -26.15 -18.64 -16.35
N PRO A 403 -27.14 -18.21 -15.56
CA PRO A 403 -27.78 -19.01 -14.51
C PRO A 403 -28.40 -20.33 -14.99
N VAL A 404 -28.75 -20.48 -16.27
CA VAL A 404 -29.33 -21.72 -16.79
C VAL A 404 -28.36 -22.90 -16.72
N PHE A 405 -27.04 -22.63 -16.69
CA PHE A 405 -26.02 -23.67 -16.69
C PHE A 405 -25.60 -24.08 -15.28
N HIS A 406 -25.34 -25.36 -15.11
CA HIS A 406 -24.64 -25.88 -13.94
C HIS A 406 -23.15 -25.96 -14.25
N PRO A 407 -22.26 -25.77 -13.26
CA PRO A 407 -20.82 -25.87 -13.46
C PRO A 407 -20.37 -27.29 -13.84
N ARG A 408 -21.18 -28.30 -13.49
CA ARG A 408 -20.98 -29.71 -13.83
C ARG A 408 -22.23 -30.33 -14.41
N ASN A 409 -22.03 -31.30 -15.28
CA ASN A 409 -23.07 -32.19 -15.77
C ASN A 409 -23.50 -33.18 -14.67
N PRO A 410 -24.66 -33.88 -14.84
CA PRO A 410 -25.12 -34.88 -13.86
C PRO A 410 -24.12 -36.02 -13.60
N ASP A 411 -23.28 -36.35 -14.55
CA ASP A 411 -22.20 -37.36 -14.42
C ASP A 411 -20.93 -36.85 -13.76
N GLY A 412 -20.90 -35.56 -13.32
CA GLY A 412 -19.76 -34.92 -12.67
C GLY A 412 -18.75 -34.29 -13.60
N THR A 413 -18.83 -34.47 -14.91
CA THR A 413 -17.97 -33.81 -15.89
C THR A 413 -18.22 -32.30 -15.92
N ILE A 414 -17.22 -31.52 -16.33
CA ILE A 414 -17.29 -30.06 -16.36
C ILE A 414 -17.98 -29.63 -17.65
N LEU A 415 -18.91 -28.67 -17.54
CA LEU A 415 -19.56 -28.04 -18.67
C LEU A 415 -18.84 -26.74 -19.03
N ILE A 416 -18.64 -26.47 -20.32
CA ILE A 416 -18.11 -25.21 -20.82
C ILE A 416 -18.94 -24.63 -21.98
N ASN A 417 -19.61 -25.48 -22.74
CA ASN A 417 -20.40 -25.10 -23.91
C ASN A 417 -21.86 -25.50 -23.74
N GLY A 418 -22.78 -24.68 -24.21
CA GLY A 418 -24.20 -25.00 -24.28
C GLY A 418 -24.50 -26.10 -25.32
N ALA A 419 -25.62 -26.80 -25.15
CA ALA A 419 -26.03 -27.87 -26.07
C ALA A 419 -26.34 -27.37 -27.49
N TYR A 420 -26.98 -26.23 -27.63
CA TYR A 420 -27.39 -25.62 -28.89
C TYR A 420 -26.32 -24.68 -29.49
N THR A 421 -25.34 -24.31 -28.70
CA THR A 421 -24.27 -23.39 -29.11
C THR A 421 -22.90 -23.97 -28.75
N PRO A 422 -22.51 -25.12 -29.32
CA PRO A 422 -21.31 -25.85 -28.87
C PRO A 422 -19.97 -25.14 -29.11
N GLY A 423 -19.98 -24.08 -29.91
CA GLY A 423 -18.80 -23.25 -30.14
C GLY A 423 -18.73 -21.99 -29.25
N ARG A 424 -19.73 -21.77 -28.39
CA ARG A 424 -19.81 -20.60 -27.52
C ARG A 424 -19.53 -21.01 -26.08
N ASP A 425 -18.40 -20.57 -25.55
CA ASP A 425 -17.99 -20.87 -24.18
C ASP A 425 -18.88 -20.10 -23.17
N ILE A 426 -19.23 -20.78 -22.09
CA ILE A 426 -19.90 -20.16 -20.95
C ILE A 426 -18.81 -19.42 -20.14
N ALA A 427 -18.98 -18.13 -19.86
CA ALA A 427 -18.00 -17.32 -19.14
C ALA A 427 -16.56 -17.48 -19.65
N ASP A 428 -16.36 -17.66 -20.97
CA ASP A 428 -15.07 -17.83 -21.64
C ASP A 428 -14.18 -18.94 -21.03
N GLY A 429 -14.77 -19.93 -20.36
CA GLY A 429 -14.09 -21.03 -19.71
C GLY A 429 -13.49 -20.71 -18.34
N THR A 430 -13.56 -19.46 -17.88
CA THR A 430 -12.92 -19.04 -16.64
C THR A 430 -13.44 -19.77 -15.40
N PHE A 431 -14.77 -19.94 -15.29
CA PHE A 431 -15.37 -20.69 -14.19
C PHE A 431 -15.06 -22.20 -14.28
N ALA A 432 -14.83 -22.72 -15.49
CA ALA A 432 -14.43 -24.12 -15.68
C ALA A 432 -13.02 -24.36 -15.11
N ASP A 433 -12.09 -23.44 -15.36
CA ASP A 433 -10.74 -23.49 -14.77
C ASP A 433 -10.81 -23.48 -13.24
N LEU A 434 -11.63 -22.60 -12.65
CA LEU A 434 -11.85 -22.58 -11.20
C LEU A 434 -12.49 -23.86 -10.69
N THR A 435 -13.53 -24.37 -11.39
CA THR A 435 -14.22 -25.61 -11.02
C THR A 435 -13.30 -26.81 -11.07
N TYR A 436 -12.39 -26.86 -12.06
CA TYR A 436 -11.36 -27.89 -12.18
C TYR A 436 -10.29 -27.73 -11.10
N GLY A 437 -9.86 -26.50 -10.84
CA GLY A 437 -9.02 -26.12 -9.72
C GLY A 437 -7.56 -26.59 -9.82
N LYS A 438 -7.05 -26.90 -11.02
CA LYS A 438 -5.67 -27.37 -11.23
C LYS A 438 -4.72 -26.27 -11.69
N SER A 439 -5.23 -25.23 -12.35
CA SER A 439 -4.44 -24.06 -12.71
C SER A 439 -4.20 -23.20 -11.48
N LYS A 440 -2.94 -22.89 -11.19
CA LYS A 440 -2.54 -22.15 -9.97
C LYS A 440 -1.32 -21.28 -10.18
N GLY A 441 -1.27 -20.19 -9.43
CA GLY A 441 -0.12 -19.31 -9.36
C GLY A 441 0.37 -19.14 -7.93
N VAL A 442 1.66 -18.82 -7.80
CA VAL A 442 2.31 -18.47 -6.54
C VAL A 442 3.20 -17.27 -6.77
N ASP A 443 2.94 -16.18 -6.04
CA ASP A 443 3.80 -14.99 -6.03
C ASP A 443 4.50 -14.89 -4.68
N GLN A 444 5.82 -14.79 -4.70
CA GLN A 444 6.66 -14.67 -3.52
C GLN A 444 7.40 -13.35 -3.55
N GLU A 445 7.29 -12.57 -2.49
CA GLU A 445 8.07 -11.35 -2.30
C GLU A 445 9.17 -11.57 -1.28
N HIS A 446 10.38 -11.18 -1.62
CA HIS A 446 11.53 -11.19 -0.73
C HIS A 446 12.19 -9.82 -0.80
N ASP A 447 12.19 -9.09 0.29
CA ASP A 447 12.78 -7.75 0.38
C ASP A 447 13.59 -7.61 1.66
N VAL A 448 14.85 -7.24 1.52
CA VAL A 448 15.77 -7.02 2.64
C VAL A 448 16.41 -5.67 2.47
N SER A 449 16.29 -4.82 3.47
CA SER A 449 16.98 -3.52 3.52
C SER A 449 17.76 -3.35 4.81
N ASN A 450 18.91 -2.69 4.71
CA ASN A 450 19.74 -2.32 5.86
C ASN A 450 20.33 -0.92 5.65
N THR A 451 20.34 -0.13 6.72
CA THR A 451 20.94 1.18 6.77
C THR A 451 21.89 1.25 7.97
N ILE A 452 23.11 1.69 7.72
CA ILE A 452 24.08 2.05 8.76
C ILE A 452 24.24 3.56 8.73
N SER A 453 23.99 4.20 9.86
CA SER A 453 24.08 5.65 10.04
C SER A 453 25.16 5.98 11.06
N LEU A 454 26.02 6.94 10.72
CA LEU A 454 26.99 7.54 11.60
C LEU A 454 26.62 9.00 11.87
N GLN A 455 26.48 9.36 13.14
CA GLN A 455 26.32 10.74 13.57
C GLN A 455 27.49 11.16 14.42
N VAL A 456 28.09 12.32 14.09
CA VAL A 456 29.23 12.91 14.82
C VAL A 456 28.84 14.33 15.21
N THR A 457 29.00 14.68 16.48
CA THR A 457 28.79 16.02 17.03
C THR A 457 30.15 16.56 17.49
N PRO A 458 30.98 17.10 16.57
CA PRO A 458 32.33 17.48 16.88
C PRO A 458 32.41 18.70 17.81
N ILE A 459 31.45 19.60 17.68
CA ILE A 459 31.25 20.78 18.54
C ILE A 459 29.76 21.00 18.78
N LYS A 460 29.40 21.78 19.80
CA LYS A 460 28.06 21.95 20.30
C LYS A 460 26.98 22.20 19.24
N ASP A 461 27.26 23.03 18.25
CA ASP A 461 26.27 23.51 17.28
C ASP A 461 26.40 22.86 15.89
N VAL A 462 27.24 21.82 15.75
CA VAL A 462 27.52 21.15 14.49
C VAL A 462 27.22 19.66 14.61
N ILE A 463 26.41 19.14 13.72
CA ILE A 463 26.13 17.71 13.59
C ILE A 463 26.49 17.28 12.17
N LEU A 464 27.32 16.24 12.06
CA LEU A 464 27.67 15.57 10.81
C LEU A 464 26.99 14.22 10.78
N ASN A 465 26.36 13.90 9.66
CA ASN A 465 25.69 12.61 9.43
C ASN A 465 26.25 11.97 8.16
N ALA A 466 26.37 10.63 8.18
CA ALA A 466 26.68 9.84 7.01
C ALA A 466 25.86 8.53 7.09
N ASP A 467 25.13 8.21 6.02
CA ASP A 467 24.29 7.03 5.94
C ASP A 467 24.68 6.21 4.70
N TYR A 468 24.80 4.92 4.87
CA TYR A 468 24.87 3.97 3.77
C TYR A 468 23.73 2.96 3.88
N SER A 469 23.00 2.80 2.79
CA SER A 469 21.84 1.92 2.72
C SER A 469 21.95 0.99 1.53
N PHE A 470 21.48 -0.24 1.70
CA PHE A 470 21.18 -1.13 0.58
C PHE A 470 19.81 -1.74 0.75
N ARG A 471 19.16 -2.07 -0.37
CA ARG A 471 17.94 -2.84 -0.44
C ARG A 471 18.05 -3.87 -1.54
N LYS A 472 17.77 -5.14 -1.21
CA LYS A 472 17.72 -6.26 -2.15
C LYS A 472 16.30 -6.81 -2.20
N GLY A 473 15.65 -6.66 -3.34
CA GLY A 473 14.38 -7.30 -3.66
C GLY A 473 14.62 -8.49 -4.60
N SER A 474 13.97 -9.64 -4.34
CA SER A 474 14.10 -10.85 -5.16
C SER A 474 12.76 -11.57 -5.29
N PRO A 475 11.70 -10.91 -5.85
CA PRO A 475 10.42 -11.56 -6.03
C PRO A 475 10.47 -12.68 -7.05
N VAL A 476 9.62 -13.69 -6.85
CA VAL A 476 9.48 -14.85 -7.74
C VAL A 476 8.00 -15.08 -8.01
N SER A 477 7.63 -15.28 -9.26
CA SER A 477 6.27 -15.70 -9.64
C SER A 477 6.33 -17.01 -10.38
N LYS A 478 5.47 -17.95 -10.00
CA LYS A 478 5.33 -19.27 -10.63
C LYS A 478 3.90 -19.48 -11.07
N LEU A 479 3.70 -19.97 -12.27
CA LEU A 479 2.40 -20.19 -12.86
C LEU A 479 2.32 -21.55 -13.53
N LEU A 480 1.36 -22.36 -13.10
CA LEU A 480 0.99 -23.62 -13.75
C LEU A 480 -0.41 -23.44 -14.33
N LEU A 481 -0.51 -23.44 -15.64
CA LEU A 481 -1.77 -23.51 -16.38
C LEU A 481 -1.95 -24.90 -16.98
N VAL A 482 -3.08 -25.51 -16.73
CA VAL A 482 -3.45 -26.82 -17.27
C VAL A 482 -4.72 -26.72 -18.08
N SER A 483 -4.87 -27.63 -19.05
CA SER A 483 -6.06 -27.70 -19.89
C SER A 483 -7.19 -28.35 -19.12
N THR A 484 -8.33 -27.67 -19.01
CA THR A 484 -9.53 -28.17 -18.32
C THR A 484 -10.28 -29.15 -19.20
N PRO A 485 -10.46 -30.42 -18.82
CA PRO A 485 -11.29 -31.35 -19.53
C PRO A 485 -12.77 -30.98 -19.37
N HIS A 486 -13.54 -30.98 -20.45
CA HIS A 486 -14.95 -30.61 -20.45
C HIS A 486 -15.73 -31.37 -21.52
N THR A 487 -17.01 -31.50 -21.30
CA THR A 487 -17.95 -32.05 -22.28
C THR A 487 -19.37 -31.55 -22.02
N ASN A 488 -20.22 -31.57 -23.06
CA ASN A 488 -21.68 -31.42 -22.93
C ASN A 488 -22.42 -32.72 -23.31
N GLN A 489 -21.68 -33.85 -23.46
CA GLN A 489 -22.22 -35.15 -23.86
C GLN A 489 -22.26 -36.11 -22.67
N PRO A 490 -23.23 -37.02 -22.61
CA PRO A 490 -23.34 -38.04 -21.58
C PRO A 490 -22.13 -38.95 -21.52
N ASN A 491 -21.81 -39.45 -20.33
CA ASN A 491 -20.70 -40.39 -20.06
C ASN A 491 -19.29 -39.89 -20.47
N GLY A 492 -19.14 -38.57 -20.56
CA GLY A 492 -17.88 -37.96 -20.99
C GLY A 492 -17.55 -38.15 -22.45
N GLU A 493 -18.49 -38.64 -23.26
CA GLU A 493 -18.31 -38.71 -24.70
C GLU A 493 -18.09 -37.31 -25.28
N GLY A 494 -17.28 -37.22 -26.32
CA GLY A 494 -16.90 -35.94 -26.92
C GLY A 494 -16.09 -35.05 -25.98
N THR A 495 -15.51 -35.58 -24.92
CA THR A 495 -14.66 -34.81 -24.01
C THR A 495 -13.50 -34.17 -24.78
N SER A 496 -13.42 -32.86 -24.61
CA SER A 496 -12.34 -32.02 -25.16
C SER A 496 -11.56 -31.38 -24.03
N ARG A 497 -10.45 -30.76 -24.38
CA ARG A 497 -9.68 -29.96 -23.41
C ARG A 497 -9.72 -28.50 -23.79
N TYR A 498 -10.13 -27.69 -22.84
CA TYR A 498 -10.14 -26.26 -23.00
C TYR A 498 -8.71 -25.74 -23.12
N MET A 499 -8.42 -25.03 -24.19
CA MET A 499 -7.13 -24.38 -24.47
C MET A 499 -5.90 -25.31 -24.39
N PRO A 500 -5.88 -26.51 -25.03
CA PRO A 500 -4.78 -27.45 -24.90
C PRO A 500 -3.42 -26.85 -25.29
N ASN A 501 -3.38 -25.93 -26.26
CA ASN A 501 -2.15 -25.27 -26.72
C ASN A 501 -1.64 -24.17 -25.79
N LYS A 502 -2.36 -23.86 -24.73
CA LYS A 502 -1.99 -22.82 -23.78
C LYS A 502 -1.65 -23.34 -22.39
N SER A 503 -1.74 -24.66 -22.16
CA SER A 503 -1.19 -25.24 -20.94
C SER A 503 0.32 -25.01 -20.90
N LEU A 504 0.79 -24.49 -19.76
CA LEU A 504 2.19 -24.09 -19.62
C LEU A 504 2.64 -24.09 -18.17
N TYR A 505 3.94 -24.20 -17.99
CA TYR A 505 4.62 -23.81 -16.78
C TYR A 505 5.51 -22.60 -17.03
N LYS A 506 5.43 -21.60 -16.16
CA LYS A 506 6.15 -20.33 -16.27
C LYS A 506 6.74 -19.94 -14.93
N GLU A 507 7.98 -19.47 -14.95
CA GLU A 507 8.60 -18.81 -13.80
C GLU A 507 9.11 -17.43 -14.21
N MET A 508 8.96 -16.48 -13.31
CA MET A 508 9.51 -15.14 -13.43
C MET A 508 10.33 -14.85 -12.18
N HIS A 509 11.55 -14.42 -12.38
CA HIS A 509 12.48 -14.03 -11.32
C HIS A 509 12.89 -12.60 -11.54
N TRP A 510 12.74 -11.77 -10.51
CA TRP A 510 13.23 -10.41 -10.51
C TRP A 510 14.33 -10.26 -9.47
N SER A 511 15.21 -9.35 -9.73
CA SER A 511 16.28 -8.98 -8.81
C SER A 511 16.47 -7.47 -8.88
N THR A 512 16.33 -6.82 -7.75
CA THR A 512 16.59 -5.37 -7.61
C THR A 512 17.64 -5.18 -6.54
N LEU A 513 18.72 -4.48 -6.86
CA LEU A 513 19.68 -3.99 -5.89
C LEU A 513 19.67 -2.46 -5.93
N TYR A 514 19.31 -1.86 -4.82
CA TYR A 514 19.36 -0.41 -4.63
C TYR A 514 20.38 -0.08 -3.54
N GLN A 515 21.20 0.95 -3.77
CA GLN A 515 22.18 1.46 -2.83
C GLN A 515 22.08 2.97 -2.76
N ALA A 516 22.21 3.52 -1.56
CA ALA A 516 22.21 4.96 -1.33
C ALA A 516 23.29 5.33 -0.33
N PHE A 517 23.98 6.43 -0.59
CA PHE A 517 24.92 7.06 0.32
C PHE A 517 24.52 8.52 0.49
N ASN A 518 24.38 8.96 1.74
CA ASN A 518 24.13 10.34 2.12
C ASN A 518 25.25 10.81 3.07
N ALA A 519 25.69 12.04 2.89
CA ALA A 519 26.57 12.70 3.86
C ALA A 519 26.16 14.17 3.95
N PHE A 520 25.87 14.66 5.16
CA PHE A 520 25.46 16.04 5.36
C PHE A 520 25.89 16.59 6.72
N GLY A 521 26.15 17.88 6.73
CA GLY A 521 26.46 18.62 7.94
C GLY A 521 25.40 19.68 8.22
N THR A 522 25.04 19.82 9.47
CA THR A 522 24.08 20.82 9.96
C THR A 522 24.75 21.68 11.02
N TYR A 523 24.67 22.99 10.86
CA TYR A 523 25.00 24.00 11.86
C TYR A 523 23.68 24.60 12.38
N SER A 524 23.52 24.71 13.70
CA SER A 524 22.31 25.28 14.32
C SER A 524 22.68 26.13 15.53
N HIS A 525 22.34 27.42 15.50
CA HIS A 525 22.68 28.32 16.60
C HIS A 525 21.61 29.40 16.82
N LEU A 526 21.28 29.65 18.09
CA LEU A 526 20.37 30.70 18.50
C LEU A 526 21.16 31.94 18.95
N PHE A 527 21.31 32.94 18.06
CA PHE A 527 22.00 34.18 18.33
C PHE A 527 21.11 35.16 19.13
N ALA A 528 21.69 35.77 20.12
CA ALA A 528 21.04 36.81 20.98
C ALA A 528 19.68 36.38 21.54
N LYS A 529 19.38 35.09 21.65
CA LYS A 529 18.08 34.48 22.04
C LYS A 529 16.89 34.89 21.16
N LYS A 530 17.13 35.41 19.96
CA LYS A 530 16.10 35.94 19.06
C LYS A 530 16.20 35.42 17.63
N HIS A 531 17.41 35.11 17.19
CA HIS A 531 17.70 34.75 15.80
C HIS A 531 18.12 33.28 15.76
N ASP A 532 17.21 32.38 15.41
CA ASP A 532 17.52 30.96 15.23
C ASP A 532 17.93 30.73 13.78
N LEU A 533 19.18 30.30 13.58
CA LEU A 533 19.77 30.00 12.28
C LEU A 533 20.11 28.53 12.22
N LYS A 534 19.61 27.82 11.20
CA LYS A 534 19.97 26.46 10.87
C LYS A 534 20.41 26.37 9.42
N ALA A 535 21.63 25.97 9.19
CA ALA A 535 22.21 25.79 7.86
C ALA A 535 22.64 24.33 7.66
N MET A 536 22.34 23.78 6.50
CA MET A 536 22.67 22.41 6.11
C MET A 536 23.29 22.42 4.71
N ILE A 537 24.29 21.57 4.52
CA ILE A 537 24.89 21.23 3.23
C ILE A 537 25.07 19.72 3.18
N GLY A 538 24.81 19.13 2.03
CA GLY A 538 24.91 17.69 1.90
C GLY A 538 25.17 17.20 0.49
N PHE A 539 25.49 15.92 0.44
CA PHE A 539 25.72 15.12 -0.75
C PHE A 539 24.89 13.85 -0.68
N ASN A 540 24.34 13.44 -1.81
CA ASN A 540 23.59 12.19 -1.97
C ASN A 540 24.07 11.49 -3.23
N GLN A 541 24.20 10.16 -3.17
CA GLN A 541 24.41 9.32 -4.33
C GLN A 541 23.53 8.09 -4.20
N GLU A 542 22.81 7.77 -5.27
CA GLU A 542 21.97 6.58 -5.35
C GLU A 542 22.29 5.81 -6.62
N TRP A 543 22.13 4.51 -6.55
CA TRP A 543 22.28 3.61 -7.67
C TRP A 543 21.27 2.47 -7.53
N ARG A 544 20.64 2.07 -8.67
CA ARG A 544 19.75 0.94 -8.76
C ARG A 544 20.09 0.10 -9.97
N HIS A 545 20.21 -1.20 -9.74
CA HIS A 545 20.25 -2.22 -10.77
C HIS A 545 19.03 -3.12 -10.65
N TRP A 546 18.37 -3.38 -11.77
CA TRP A 546 17.22 -4.25 -11.86
C TRP A 546 17.37 -5.21 -13.00
N GLU A 547 16.99 -6.46 -12.78
CA GLU A 547 16.97 -7.50 -13.79
C GLU A 547 15.74 -8.39 -13.62
N ARG A 548 15.29 -8.97 -14.73
CA ARG A 548 14.20 -9.94 -14.78
C ARG A 548 14.53 -11.05 -15.75
N THR A 549 14.26 -12.29 -15.33
CA THR A 549 14.25 -13.48 -16.19
C THR A 549 12.86 -14.08 -16.19
N VAL A 550 12.35 -14.42 -17.38
CA VAL A 550 11.09 -15.13 -17.59
C VAL A 550 11.42 -16.40 -18.35
N SER A 551 11.04 -17.55 -17.78
CA SER A 551 11.14 -18.85 -18.40
C SER A 551 9.75 -19.45 -18.54
N ARG A 552 9.43 -20.00 -19.70
CA ARG A 552 8.13 -20.60 -20.01
C ARG A 552 8.31 -21.84 -20.87
N ARG A 553 7.55 -22.89 -20.59
CA ARG A 553 7.47 -24.09 -21.41
C ARG A 553 6.03 -24.60 -21.45
N SER A 554 5.58 -25.02 -22.64
CA SER A 554 4.24 -25.56 -22.84
C SER A 554 4.13 -27.04 -22.46
N SER A 555 2.89 -27.53 -22.40
CA SER A 555 2.53 -28.94 -22.20
C SER A 555 3.12 -29.55 -20.91
N PRO A 556 2.77 -29.07 -19.73
CA PRO A 556 3.15 -29.74 -18.48
C PRO A 556 2.53 -31.14 -18.44
N ALA A 557 3.33 -32.13 -18.14
CA ALA A 557 2.90 -33.51 -18.02
C ALA A 557 2.18 -33.82 -16.70
N SER A 558 2.39 -32.96 -15.69
CA SER A 558 1.70 -33.01 -14.40
C SER A 558 0.73 -31.87 -14.27
N GLU A 559 -0.50 -32.11 -13.81
CA GLU A 559 -1.50 -31.12 -13.48
C GLU A 559 -1.38 -30.63 -12.02
N GLU A 560 -0.49 -31.21 -11.24
CA GLU A 560 -0.26 -30.89 -9.82
C GLU A 560 1.08 -30.20 -9.59
N LEU A 561 2.11 -30.63 -10.33
CA LEU A 561 3.48 -30.21 -10.13
C LEU A 561 3.95 -29.32 -11.27
N GLY A 562 4.19 -28.05 -10.98
CA GLY A 562 4.86 -27.14 -11.91
C GLY A 562 6.37 -27.38 -11.90
N SER A 563 6.91 -27.81 -13.05
CA SER A 563 8.36 -27.99 -13.25
C SER A 563 8.70 -27.99 -14.74
N PHE A 564 9.80 -27.34 -15.11
CA PHE A 564 10.30 -27.38 -16.50
C PHE A 564 10.69 -28.77 -16.96
N ASN A 565 11.16 -29.63 -16.04
CA ASN A 565 11.49 -31.01 -16.36
C ASN A 565 10.26 -31.85 -16.68
N LEU A 566 9.09 -31.45 -16.16
CA LEU A 566 7.82 -32.12 -16.43
C LEU A 566 7.05 -31.46 -17.57
N ALA A 567 7.55 -30.42 -18.19
CA ALA A 567 6.95 -29.79 -19.35
C ALA A 567 7.60 -30.34 -20.63
N THR A 568 6.79 -30.92 -21.52
CA THR A 568 7.27 -31.67 -22.69
C THR A 568 7.12 -30.92 -24.00
N GLY A 569 6.40 -29.79 -24.03
CA GLY A 569 6.15 -29.03 -25.24
C GLY A 569 7.41 -28.40 -25.83
N GLU A 570 7.41 -28.26 -27.15
CA GLU A 570 8.51 -27.64 -27.90
C GLU A 570 8.57 -26.14 -27.79
N ASN A 571 7.45 -25.48 -27.39
CA ASN A 571 7.41 -24.04 -27.21
C ASN A 571 8.11 -23.65 -25.89
N VAL A 572 9.41 -23.40 -26.01
CA VAL A 572 10.26 -22.92 -24.93
C VAL A 572 10.58 -21.45 -25.17
N GLN A 573 10.31 -20.62 -24.17
CA GLN A 573 10.66 -19.19 -24.21
C GLN A 573 11.50 -18.84 -22.99
N VAL A 574 12.61 -18.16 -23.22
CA VAL A 574 13.43 -17.55 -22.18
C VAL A 574 13.68 -16.10 -22.59
N GLN A 575 13.34 -15.17 -21.70
CA GLN A 575 13.50 -13.74 -21.90
C GLN A 575 14.20 -13.12 -20.68
N GLY A 576 15.07 -12.17 -20.93
CA GLY A 576 15.74 -11.41 -19.88
C GLY A 576 15.75 -9.93 -20.21
N ASN A 577 15.54 -9.10 -19.19
CA ASN A 577 15.69 -7.66 -19.28
C ASN A 577 16.48 -7.20 -18.06
N ALA A 578 17.30 -6.17 -18.25
CA ALA A 578 17.99 -5.49 -17.16
C ALA A 578 18.03 -3.99 -17.43
N ASP A 579 17.97 -3.22 -16.37
CA ASP A 579 18.20 -1.78 -16.40
C ASP A 579 18.95 -1.31 -15.17
N GLU A 580 19.55 -0.13 -15.29
CA GLU A 580 20.20 0.53 -14.17
C GLU A 580 20.13 2.05 -14.31
N TRP A 581 20.17 2.72 -13.19
CA TRP A 581 20.30 4.16 -13.14
C TRP A 581 21.09 4.59 -11.89
N ALA A 582 21.67 5.77 -11.99
CA ALA A 582 22.33 6.42 -10.88
C ALA A 582 22.00 7.91 -10.86
N ILE A 583 21.99 8.48 -9.65
CA ILE A 583 21.89 9.93 -9.45
C ILE A 583 22.91 10.37 -8.42
N ARG A 584 23.53 11.52 -8.65
CA ARG A 584 24.37 12.24 -7.68
C ARG A 584 23.79 13.60 -7.44
N ALA A 585 23.82 14.04 -6.20
CA ALA A 585 23.28 15.33 -5.86
C ALA A 585 24.11 16.05 -4.79
N ALA A 586 24.15 17.36 -4.91
CA ALA A 586 24.53 18.26 -3.83
C ALA A 586 23.30 19.08 -3.45
N PHE A 587 23.11 19.33 -2.16
CA PHE A 587 21.96 20.08 -1.67
C PHE A 587 22.34 20.98 -0.49
N TYR A 588 21.52 22.04 -0.32
CA TYR A 588 21.63 22.91 0.84
C TYR A 588 20.26 23.31 1.35
N ARG A 589 20.19 23.67 2.63
CA ARG A 589 19.02 24.27 3.29
C ARG A 589 19.48 25.34 4.25
N LEU A 590 18.81 26.46 4.23
CA LEU A 590 18.99 27.56 5.18
C LEU A 590 17.63 27.90 5.78
N ASN A 591 17.50 27.76 7.09
CA ASN A 591 16.35 28.17 7.86
C ASN A 591 16.75 29.33 8.76
N TYR A 592 15.92 30.36 8.79
CA TYR A 592 16.06 31.48 9.70
C TYR A 592 14.73 31.81 10.35
N ASP A 593 14.75 31.88 11.66
CA ASP A 593 13.59 32.20 12.49
C ASP A 593 13.91 33.41 13.38
N TYR A 594 13.07 34.44 13.31
CA TYR A 594 13.15 35.59 14.18
C TYR A 594 12.01 35.55 15.20
N LEU A 595 12.36 35.30 16.48
CA LEU A 595 11.45 35.24 17.62
C LEU A 595 10.27 34.26 17.47
N GLY A 596 10.36 33.26 16.63
CA GLY A 596 9.26 32.36 16.31
C GLY A 596 8.12 33.03 15.52
N ARG A 597 8.33 34.22 14.94
CA ARG A 597 7.31 35.03 14.25
C ARG A 597 7.50 35.08 12.75
N TYR A 598 8.73 35.33 12.33
CA TYR A 598 9.10 35.44 10.91
C TYR A 598 10.02 34.29 10.56
N LEU A 599 9.53 33.41 9.69
CA LEU A 599 10.23 32.18 9.30
C LEU A 599 10.61 32.28 7.83
N LEU A 600 11.88 32.10 7.53
CA LEU A 600 12.42 32.07 6.18
C LEU A 600 13.11 30.73 5.95
N GLU A 601 12.86 30.12 4.80
CA GLU A 601 13.57 28.92 4.39
C GLU A 601 13.98 29.03 2.92
N PHE A 602 15.25 28.67 2.63
CA PHE A 602 15.82 28.56 1.31
C PHE A 602 16.41 27.16 1.14
N ASN A 603 15.96 26.44 0.12
CA ASN A 603 16.47 25.12 -0.25
C ASN A 603 17.00 25.16 -1.68
N GLY A 604 17.98 24.34 -1.95
CA GLY A 604 18.40 24.08 -3.31
C GLY A 604 19.03 22.71 -3.45
N ARG A 605 18.83 22.10 -4.63
CA ARG A 605 19.41 20.81 -4.99
C ARG A 605 19.90 20.83 -6.43
N PHE A 606 21.05 20.24 -6.64
CA PHE A 606 21.72 20.04 -7.93
C PHE A 606 21.78 18.53 -8.18
N ASP A 607 21.06 18.03 -9.16
CA ASP A 607 21.00 16.62 -9.49
C ASP A 607 21.72 16.32 -10.80
N LEU A 608 22.52 15.26 -10.82
CA LEU A 608 23.13 14.66 -12.00
C LEU A 608 22.53 13.27 -12.20
N SER A 609 21.57 13.11 -13.13
CA SER A 609 20.88 11.85 -13.38
C SER A 609 21.37 11.15 -14.63
N SER A 610 21.72 9.85 -14.51
CA SER A 610 22.14 9.02 -15.65
C SER A 610 21.01 8.70 -16.63
N LYS A 611 19.74 8.98 -16.28
CA LYS A 611 18.57 8.76 -17.15
C LYS A 611 18.50 9.74 -18.33
N PHE A 612 19.35 10.76 -18.35
CA PHE A 612 19.41 11.79 -19.39
C PHE A 612 20.75 11.75 -20.15
N PRO A 613 20.78 12.27 -21.39
CA PRO A 613 22.02 12.42 -22.15
C PRO A 613 23.09 13.19 -21.37
N HIS A 614 24.36 12.92 -21.65
CA HIS A 614 25.49 13.50 -20.93
C HIS A 614 25.40 15.01 -20.73
N ASP A 615 25.01 15.74 -21.78
CA ASP A 615 24.96 17.20 -21.76
C ASP A 615 23.74 17.79 -21.05
N ASN A 616 22.73 16.93 -20.72
CA ASN A 616 21.47 17.34 -20.08
C ASN A 616 21.22 16.66 -18.73
N ARG A 617 22.27 16.13 -18.09
CA ARG A 617 22.15 15.40 -16.80
C ARG A 617 21.91 16.30 -15.60
N LEU A 618 22.33 17.57 -15.69
CA LEU A 618 22.26 18.51 -14.58
C LEU A 618 20.88 19.16 -14.48
N GLY A 619 20.20 18.94 -13.37
CA GLY A 619 19.02 19.67 -12.94
C GLY A 619 19.28 20.54 -11.73
N ILE A 620 18.70 21.75 -11.69
CA ILE A 620 18.86 22.71 -10.58
C ILE A 620 17.47 23.05 -10.05
N PHE A 621 17.25 22.84 -8.76
CA PHE A 621 15.95 22.97 -8.11
C PHE A 621 16.03 23.89 -6.89
N PRO A 622 15.96 25.21 -7.08
CA PRO A 622 15.87 26.17 -6.00
C PRO A 622 14.44 26.29 -5.47
N SER A 623 14.30 26.58 -4.19
CA SER A 623 13.05 26.93 -3.56
C SER A 623 13.24 27.90 -2.41
N GLY A 624 12.17 28.65 -2.09
CA GLY A 624 12.13 29.52 -0.95
C GLY A 624 10.71 29.60 -0.36
N SER A 625 10.62 29.80 0.93
CA SER A 625 9.37 30.03 1.61
C SER A 625 9.52 31.07 2.72
N PHE A 626 8.43 31.77 2.96
CA PHE A 626 8.28 32.72 4.04
C PHE A 626 7.00 32.42 4.81
N ALA A 627 7.06 32.47 6.14
CA ALA A 627 5.88 32.37 6.97
C ALA A 627 5.90 33.47 8.05
N TRP A 628 4.73 34.08 8.27
CA TRP A 628 4.49 35.02 9.31
C TRP A 628 3.44 34.48 10.30
N ARG A 629 3.87 34.24 11.54
CA ARG A 629 2.98 33.81 12.62
C ARG A 629 2.32 35.07 13.24
N VAL A 630 1.24 35.53 12.63
CA VAL A 630 0.48 36.73 13.03
C VAL A 630 -0.01 36.61 14.47
N SER A 631 -0.41 35.39 14.88
CA SER A 631 -0.86 35.11 16.25
C SER A 631 0.20 35.34 17.34
N GLU A 632 1.48 35.38 16.97
CA GLU A 632 2.58 35.66 17.93
C GLU A 632 2.92 37.16 18.04
N GLU A 633 2.23 38.02 17.28
CA GLU A 633 2.44 39.45 17.35
C GLU A 633 1.73 40.08 18.60
N PRO A 634 2.34 41.10 19.21
CA PRO A 634 1.76 41.76 20.38
C PRO A 634 0.35 42.29 20.14
N PHE A 635 0.04 42.78 18.93
CA PHE A 635 -1.27 43.33 18.57
C PHE A 635 -2.36 42.24 18.46
N PHE A 636 -1.97 40.95 18.29
CA PHE A 636 -2.91 39.85 18.15
C PHE A 636 -3.41 39.29 19.48
N LYS A 637 -2.75 39.64 20.60
CA LYS A 637 -3.10 39.12 21.94
C LYS A 637 -4.59 39.16 22.29
N PRO A 638 -5.36 40.21 21.95
CA PRO A 638 -6.80 40.22 22.26
C PRO A 638 -7.62 39.19 21.51
N LEU A 639 -7.12 38.71 20.36
CA LEU A 639 -7.81 37.74 19.51
C LEU A 639 -7.41 36.29 19.80
N LYS A 640 -6.40 36.04 20.66
CA LYS A 640 -5.93 34.67 20.98
C LYS A 640 -6.99 33.84 21.68
N SER A 641 -8.00 34.41 22.32
CA SER A 641 -9.11 33.66 22.90
C SER A 641 -10.07 33.06 21.86
N ALA A 642 -10.08 33.62 20.65
CA ALA A 642 -10.92 33.13 19.54
C ALA A 642 -10.13 32.42 18.45
N ILE A 643 -8.86 32.80 18.26
CA ILE A 643 -7.98 32.26 17.21
C ILE A 643 -6.62 31.95 17.83
N ASP A 644 -6.32 30.71 18.09
CA ASP A 644 -5.06 30.29 18.73
C ASP A 644 -3.85 30.50 17.85
N ASN A 645 -3.96 30.14 16.56
CA ASN A 645 -2.84 30.15 15.64
C ASN A 645 -3.25 30.69 14.27
N LEU A 646 -2.78 31.90 13.95
CA LEU A 646 -2.89 32.48 12.61
C LEU A 646 -1.50 32.60 12.00
N LYS A 647 -1.28 31.87 10.91
CA LYS A 647 0.00 31.87 10.17
C LYS A 647 -0.25 32.06 8.68
N LEU A 648 0.36 33.10 8.11
CA LEU A 648 0.38 33.33 6.67
C LEU A 648 1.66 32.73 6.08
N ARG A 649 1.54 32.03 4.96
CA ARG A 649 2.67 31.36 4.29
C ARG A 649 2.65 31.65 2.80
N VAL A 650 3.85 31.90 2.25
CA VAL A 650 4.12 32.00 0.81
C VAL A 650 5.30 31.12 0.49
N SER A 651 5.19 30.31 -0.53
CA SER A 651 6.29 29.48 -1.00
C SER A 651 6.36 29.46 -2.52
N TYR A 652 7.59 29.38 -3.02
CA TYR A 652 7.91 29.21 -4.42
C TYR A 652 9.05 28.22 -4.56
N GLY A 653 8.95 27.33 -5.56
CA GLY A 653 10.03 26.36 -5.80
C GLY A 653 9.88 25.64 -7.12
N THR A 654 10.96 25.06 -7.55
CA THR A 654 11.03 24.21 -8.76
C THR A 654 11.37 22.79 -8.35
N LEU A 655 10.71 21.82 -9.01
CA LEU A 655 10.95 20.39 -8.84
C LEU A 655 11.31 19.78 -10.19
N GLY A 656 12.06 18.69 -10.15
CA GLY A 656 12.39 17.92 -11.33
C GLY A 656 11.59 16.62 -11.39
N ASN A 657 11.40 16.14 -12.63
CA ASN A 657 10.81 14.83 -12.89
C ASN A 657 11.79 14.00 -13.73
N GLN A 658 12.33 12.92 -13.12
CA GLN A 658 13.14 11.91 -13.81
C GLN A 658 12.37 10.60 -14.06
N ASN A 659 11.03 10.62 -14.06
CA ASN A 659 10.20 9.44 -14.30
C ASN A 659 10.17 9.08 -15.79
N VAL A 660 11.36 8.82 -16.33
CA VAL A 660 11.62 8.29 -17.67
C VAL A 660 12.38 6.97 -17.54
N GLY A 661 12.24 6.08 -18.52
CA GLY A 661 12.98 4.83 -18.52
C GLY A 661 14.50 5.06 -18.62
N PRO A 662 15.32 4.21 -17.98
CA PRO A 662 16.76 4.20 -18.23
C PRO A 662 17.05 3.97 -19.71
N TYR A 663 18.00 4.72 -20.27
CA TYR A 663 18.42 4.62 -21.69
C TYR A 663 17.38 4.98 -22.75
N ASP A 664 16.24 5.58 -22.37
CA ASP A 664 15.21 6.00 -23.35
C ASP A 664 15.71 7.06 -24.34
N TYR A 665 16.77 7.78 -23.97
CA TYR A 665 17.43 8.75 -24.85
C TYR A 665 18.33 8.11 -25.92
N ILE A 666 18.52 6.77 -25.87
CA ILE A 666 19.34 6.04 -26.86
C ILE A 666 18.40 5.42 -27.90
N ALA A 667 18.62 5.73 -29.17
CA ALA A 667 17.91 5.10 -30.26
C ALA A 667 18.23 3.60 -30.30
N LYS A 668 17.22 2.75 -30.10
CA LYS A 668 17.36 1.30 -30.07
C LYS A 668 16.75 0.70 -31.33
N MET A 669 17.46 -0.19 -31.99
CA MET A 669 16.87 -1.01 -33.06
C MET A 669 16.19 -2.24 -32.44
N LYS A 670 15.02 -2.57 -32.96
CA LYS A 670 14.27 -3.76 -32.56
C LYS A 670 14.53 -4.88 -33.56
N VAL A 671 14.88 -6.06 -33.05
CA VAL A 671 14.88 -7.28 -33.85
C VAL A 671 13.44 -7.73 -34.02
N THR A 672 12.97 -7.81 -35.24
CA THR A 672 11.63 -8.29 -35.59
C THR A 672 11.76 -9.51 -36.48
N GLN A 673 11.00 -10.57 -36.20
CA GLN A 673 10.87 -11.71 -37.09
C GLN A 673 9.93 -11.32 -38.23
N GLY A 674 10.36 -11.54 -39.46
CA GLY A 674 9.55 -11.25 -40.64
C GLY A 674 8.45 -12.28 -40.85
N ASP A 675 7.42 -11.88 -41.56
CA ASP A 675 6.30 -12.75 -41.93
C ASP A 675 6.59 -13.59 -43.19
N TYR A 676 7.81 -13.48 -43.75
CA TYR A 676 8.21 -14.18 -44.93
C TYR A 676 9.15 -15.34 -44.58
N LEU A 677 8.86 -16.51 -45.16
CA LEU A 677 9.74 -17.66 -45.11
C LEU A 677 10.78 -17.57 -46.23
N VAL A 678 12.06 -17.64 -45.88
CA VAL A 678 13.17 -17.84 -46.83
C VAL A 678 13.85 -19.16 -46.48
N ASP A 679 13.91 -20.09 -47.40
CA ASP A 679 14.44 -21.44 -47.20
C ASP A 679 13.83 -22.18 -45.98
N GLY A 680 12.51 -22.01 -45.78
CA GLY A 680 11.78 -22.67 -44.68
C GLY A 680 11.97 -22.04 -43.30
N SER A 681 12.65 -20.90 -43.20
CA SER A 681 12.88 -20.19 -41.94
C SER A 681 12.39 -18.73 -42.03
N TYR A 682 11.83 -18.23 -40.94
CA TYR A 682 11.53 -16.81 -40.83
C TYR A 682 12.80 -15.99 -40.64
N LEU A 683 13.00 -15.00 -41.50
CA LEU A 683 14.14 -14.09 -41.38
C LEU A 683 13.89 -13.07 -40.25
N SER A 684 14.89 -12.87 -39.41
CA SER A 684 14.90 -11.75 -38.47
C SER A 684 15.55 -10.54 -39.13
N TYR A 685 14.96 -9.38 -38.97
CA TYR A 685 15.49 -8.11 -39.47
C TYR A 685 15.46 -7.03 -38.37
N LEU A 686 16.28 -6.01 -38.55
CA LEU A 686 16.32 -4.86 -37.66
C LEU A 686 15.33 -3.81 -38.15
N THR A 687 14.44 -3.38 -37.30
CA THR A 687 13.57 -2.24 -37.52
C THR A 687 14.09 -1.02 -36.79
N ALA A 688 13.94 0.16 -37.45
CA ALA A 688 14.16 1.42 -36.76
C ALA A 688 13.16 1.58 -35.61
N PRO A 689 13.50 2.33 -34.56
CA PRO A 689 12.56 2.61 -33.47
C PRO A 689 11.34 3.38 -34.03
N ASP A 690 10.15 3.09 -33.49
CA ASP A 690 8.89 3.70 -33.90
C ASP A 690 8.85 5.24 -33.71
N ALA A 691 9.64 5.73 -32.75
CA ALA A 691 9.89 7.15 -32.55
C ALA A 691 11.27 7.36 -31.93
N ILE A 692 12.05 8.28 -32.49
CA ILE A 692 13.26 8.82 -31.87
C ILE A 692 12.83 10.10 -31.17
N SER A 693 12.64 10.08 -29.87
CA SER A 693 12.52 11.31 -29.11
C SER A 693 13.91 11.93 -28.96
N SER A 694 14.26 12.81 -29.87
CA SER A 694 15.53 13.55 -29.84
C SER A 694 15.56 14.65 -28.76
N ASN A 695 14.42 14.92 -28.11
CA ASN A 695 14.22 16.03 -27.19
C ASN A 695 13.91 15.56 -25.77
N PHE A 696 14.68 14.66 -25.20
CA PHE A 696 14.78 14.58 -23.75
C PHE A 696 15.53 15.83 -23.28
N THR A 697 14.86 16.95 -23.40
CA THR A 697 15.33 18.18 -22.78
C THR A 697 14.96 18.09 -21.32
N VAL A 698 15.98 17.99 -20.50
CA VAL A 698 16.00 18.48 -19.13
C VAL A 698 14.87 17.92 -18.24
N ILE A 699 15.23 17.42 -17.11
CA ILE A 699 14.38 17.35 -15.91
C ILE A 699 13.37 18.49 -15.95
N THR A 700 12.11 18.19 -16.26
CA THR A 700 11.07 19.22 -16.39
C THR A 700 10.89 19.88 -15.03
N ALA A 701 11.17 21.16 -14.94
CA ALA A 701 10.92 21.93 -13.72
C ALA A 701 9.41 22.19 -13.60
N VAL A 702 8.84 21.83 -12.47
CA VAL A 702 7.45 22.14 -12.10
C VAL A 702 7.50 23.27 -11.08
N SER A 703 6.85 24.38 -11.38
CA SER A 703 6.78 25.55 -10.50
C SER A 703 5.44 25.59 -9.78
N TYR A 704 5.46 25.72 -8.45
CA TYR A 704 4.27 25.90 -7.62
C TYR A 704 4.38 27.15 -6.77
N THR A 705 3.33 27.96 -6.79
CA THR A 705 3.18 29.11 -5.89
C THR A 705 1.96 28.87 -5.00
N HIS A 706 2.14 28.92 -3.69
CA HIS A 706 1.06 28.73 -2.74
C HIS A 706 0.97 29.90 -1.77
N LEU A 707 -0.22 30.49 -1.71
CA LEU A 707 -0.62 31.39 -0.64
C LEU A 707 -1.63 30.62 0.24
N ARG A 708 -1.32 30.43 1.51
CA ARG A 708 -2.22 29.78 2.47
C ARG A 708 -2.31 30.56 3.75
N ALA A 709 -3.55 30.84 4.18
CA ALA A 709 -3.88 31.24 5.52
C ALA A 709 -4.40 30.03 6.29
N HIS A 710 -3.91 29.79 7.50
CA HIS A 710 -4.46 28.85 8.45
C HIS A 710 -5.05 29.66 9.59
N ALA A 711 -6.33 29.50 9.79
CA ALA A 711 -7.05 29.97 10.97
C ALA A 711 -7.15 28.85 11.98
#